data_7a2fbcfd0f9acde16b05839e6f4e1ccc
#
_entry.id   7a2fbcfd0f9acde16b05839e6f4e1ccc
#
_cell.length_a   1.000
_cell.length_b   1.000
_cell.length_c   1.000
_cell.angle_alpha   90.00
_cell.angle_beta   90.00
_cell.angle_gamma   90.00
#
_symmetry.space_group_name_H-M   'P 1'
#
loop_
_entity.id
_entity.type
_entity.pdbx_description
1 polymer ?
#
loop_
_entity_poly.entity_id
_entity_poly.type
_entity_poly.pdbx_seq_one_letter_code
_entity_poly.pdbx_strand_id
1 'polypeptide(L)'
;MKKYDSTKIKNIAIAGQAGSGKTSLTEALLYKSGATDRLGKITDGNTVSDYTPDEIKRKCSVYTSLSSLETGEFKVNLLDTPGMFDYEGEAVEGIAASGCVLITVSGKSGVRVGTHKAYDLAKKMGKPTMFVVTKLDDDNANFNNVLTQLKAEFGPTVCPVVVPVIADRKIVSYVNLIEMKAYKYEDGKAVETDMPTAEVSEKMGYRIDGLIEAVSEAVAETDEALFEKFFSGEAFTQKELIDGIHSGMNSGIITPVTCVSSTDLSGVDMLLKEIDLLLPPPSEKDAMIGETADGEAVEVACVESDPMSAFVFKTVADPFVGKMSYIKVFSGKLTPNKEVVNATTGSTEKVGKLVTLQGKKQIDVAEAGCGDIVVAMKMNVNTNDTICDSARVVKFAPMTFPKPCYKMAVRAKKQGDESKISAAMTRLMEEDLTIDYKLDPSTNEMILSTLGGLHLDSVVGRLAGTFGVEVETSVPKISYRETIRKKVKVQGRHKKQSGGHGQYGDVWIEFEPCVSDDLIFEEKVFGGAVPKNFFPAVEKGLQESVKKGVLAGFPVVGLKAILVDGSYHPVDSSEMAFKMAASIAYKEGMRQAEPVLLEPIGYLSVFVPDDNTGDMMGELNKRRGRVLGMNPAEKKGMTEIVAEVPMAEMADFTLLLRQMTQGQGVFTFEKARYEPLPANLVADVIAKNAVAD
;
A
#
# COMPACT_ATOMS: atom_id res chain seq x y z
N MET A 1 -12.72 -29.98 10.17
CA MET A 1 -13.69 -28.94 9.91
C MET A 1 -14.82 -29.52 9.07
N LYS A 2 -16.07 -29.12 9.29
CA LYS A 2 -17.19 -29.51 8.43
C LYS A 2 -16.98 -28.94 7.02
N LYS A 3 -17.57 -29.60 6.03
CA LYS A 3 -17.66 -29.08 4.66
C LYS A 3 -18.87 -28.14 4.60
N TYR A 4 -18.68 -26.98 4.01
CA TYR A 4 -19.72 -25.99 3.79
C TYR A 4 -19.92 -25.76 2.29
N ASP A 5 -21.16 -25.61 1.90
CA ASP A 5 -21.57 -25.17 0.56
C ASP A 5 -21.35 -23.63 0.43
N SER A 6 -21.19 -23.14 -0.80
CA SER A 6 -20.97 -21.70 -1.06
C SER A 6 -22.09 -20.80 -0.53
N THR A 7 -23.31 -21.31 -0.38
CA THR A 7 -24.45 -20.62 0.23
C THR A 7 -24.32 -20.48 1.76
N LYS A 8 -23.43 -21.25 2.38
CA LYS A 8 -23.21 -21.31 3.84
C LYS A 8 -21.84 -20.77 4.27
N ILE A 9 -21.18 -20.04 3.40
CA ILE A 9 -19.89 -19.38 3.68
C ILE A 9 -20.11 -17.88 3.71
N LYS A 10 -19.44 -17.18 4.63
CA LYS A 10 -19.35 -15.71 4.66
C LYS A 10 -17.88 -15.33 4.73
N ASN A 11 -17.42 -14.46 3.85
CA ASN A 11 -16.05 -13.92 3.86
C ASN A 11 -16.10 -12.47 4.26
N ILE A 12 -15.54 -12.11 5.38
CA ILE A 12 -15.70 -10.79 5.99
C ILE A 12 -14.32 -10.17 6.23
N ALA A 13 -14.10 -8.99 5.67
CA ALA A 13 -12.98 -8.15 6.10
C ALA A 13 -13.43 -7.19 7.20
N ILE A 14 -12.64 -7.07 8.26
CA ILE A 14 -12.84 -6.07 9.31
C ILE A 14 -11.83 -4.95 9.05
N ALA A 15 -12.34 -3.77 8.65
CA ALA A 15 -11.54 -2.63 8.24
C ALA A 15 -11.91 -1.35 9.01
N GLY A 16 -11.14 -0.27 8.84
CA GLY A 16 -11.40 1.02 9.48
C GLY A 16 -10.16 1.65 10.12
N GLN A 17 -10.35 2.77 10.81
CA GLN A 17 -9.28 3.56 11.43
C GLN A 17 -8.42 2.75 12.41
N ALA A 18 -7.14 3.09 12.51
CA ALA A 18 -6.30 2.58 13.60
C ALA A 18 -6.91 2.91 14.96
N GLY A 19 -6.98 1.90 15.84
CA GLY A 19 -7.59 2.04 17.16
C GLY A 19 -9.12 2.08 17.18
N SER A 20 -9.83 1.81 16.08
CA SER A 20 -11.30 1.72 16.06
C SER A 20 -11.86 0.44 16.66
N GLY A 21 -11.03 -0.52 17.07
CA GLY A 21 -11.48 -1.75 17.73
C GLY A 21 -11.63 -2.97 16.82
N LYS A 22 -11.03 -3.00 15.63
CA LYS A 22 -11.08 -4.12 14.69
C LYS A 22 -10.70 -5.46 15.33
N THR A 23 -9.45 -5.56 15.79
CA THR A 23 -8.93 -6.77 16.43
C THR A 23 -9.71 -7.16 17.69
N SER A 24 -10.15 -6.17 18.49
CA SER A 24 -11.02 -6.46 19.64
C SER A 24 -12.37 -7.02 19.22
N LEU A 25 -12.92 -6.56 18.10
CA LEU A 25 -14.15 -7.10 17.52
C LEU A 25 -13.94 -8.52 17.01
N THR A 26 -12.82 -8.76 16.30
CA THR A 26 -12.43 -10.11 15.85
C THR A 26 -12.35 -11.08 17.03
N GLU A 27 -11.66 -10.71 18.11
CA GLU A 27 -11.55 -11.52 19.33
C GLU A 27 -12.94 -11.79 19.98
N ALA A 28 -13.79 -10.76 20.03
CA ALA A 28 -15.14 -10.90 20.60
C ALA A 28 -16.01 -11.86 19.76
N LEU A 29 -15.97 -11.79 18.44
CA LEU A 29 -16.68 -12.70 17.54
C LEU A 29 -16.16 -14.14 17.68
N LEU A 30 -14.84 -14.35 17.72
CA LEU A 30 -14.23 -15.67 17.91
C LEU A 30 -14.54 -16.27 19.26
N TYR A 31 -14.51 -15.49 20.33
CA TYR A 31 -14.85 -15.95 21.67
C TYR A 31 -16.34 -16.28 21.81
N LYS A 32 -17.21 -15.39 21.31
CA LYS A 32 -18.65 -15.56 21.43
C LYS A 32 -19.19 -16.73 20.62
N SER A 33 -18.59 -17.04 19.47
CA SER A 33 -18.90 -18.21 18.66
C SER A 33 -18.32 -19.53 19.22
N GLY A 34 -17.48 -19.46 20.26
CA GLY A 34 -16.79 -20.63 20.80
C GLY A 34 -15.60 -21.11 19.98
N ALA A 35 -15.16 -20.32 19.00
CA ALA A 35 -13.95 -20.64 18.20
C ALA A 35 -12.65 -20.47 19.02
N THR A 36 -12.72 -19.73 20.12
CA THR A 36 -11.63 -19.60 21.12
C THR A 36 -12.17 -19.75 22.53
N ASP A 37 -11.32 -20.29 23.43
CA ASP A 37 -11.68 -20.52 24.84
C ASP A 37 -11.51 -19.27 25.72
N ARG A 38 -10.90 -18.23 25.16
CA ARG A 38 -10.62 -16.98 25.88
C ARG A 38 -10.84 -15.76 24.98
N LEU A 39 -11.21 -14.66 25.59
CA LEU A 39 -11.23 -13.34 24.96
C LEU A 39 -9.81 -12.74 24.99
N GLY A 40 -9.15 -12.66 23.84
CA GLY A 40 -7.82 -12.08 23.72
C GLY A 40 -7.86 -10.57 23.88
N LYS A 41 -6.74 -10.00 24.37
CA LYS A 41 -6.57 -8.55 24.58
C LYS A 41 -5.28 -8.07 23.95
N ILE A 42 -5.34 -6.97 23.21
CA ILE A 42 -4.19 -6.35 22.57
C ILE A 42 -3.13 -5.92 23.59
N THR A 43 -3.59 -5.40 24.75
CA THR A 43 -2.70 -4.99 25.87
C THR A 43 -1.85 -6.14 26.41
N ASP A 44 -2.42 -7.34 26.41
CA ASP A 44 -1.79 -8.55 26.97
C ASP A 44 -0.96 -9.30 25.90
N GLY A 45 -1.02 -8.88 24.63
CA GLY A 45 -0.31 -9.49 23.50
C GLY A 45 -0.73 -10.94 23.23
N ASN A 46 -2.01 -11.27 23.49
CA ASN A 46 -2.52 -12.64 23.44
C ASN A 46 -3.71 -12.83 22.50
N THR A 47 -3.91 -11.89 21.56
CA THR A 47 -4.95 -11.99 20.53
C THR A 47 -4.60 -13.05 19.50
N VAL A 48 -5.63 -13.57 18.81
CA VAL A 48 -5.48 -14.53 17.71
C VAL A 48 -4.89 -13.84 16.48
N SER A 49 -5.33 -12.62 16.19
CA SER A 49 -4.93 -11.87 14.99
C SER A 49 -3.50 -11.36 15.05
N ASP A 50 -3.14 -10.65 16.13
CA ASP A 50 -1.84 -9.99 16.30
C ASP A 50 -0.86 -10.93 17.03
N TYR A 51 -0.31 -11.90 16.34
CA TYR A 51 0.53 -12.96 16.95
C TYR A 51 2.02 -12.83 16.63
N THR A 52 2.40 -11.92 15.73
CA THR A 52 3.82 -11.71 15.40
C THR A 52 4.52 -10.89 16.48
N PRO A 53 5.82 -11.08 16.70
CA PRO A 53 6.57 -10.28 17.71
C PRO A 53 6.49 -8.76 17.45
N ASP A 54 6.41 -8.33 16.20
CA ASP A 54 6.30 -6.91 15.84
C ASP A 54 4.92 -6.34 16.22
N GLU A 55 3.83 -7.05 15.93
CA GLU A 55 2.46 -6.67 16.30
C GLU A 55 2.28 -6.60 17.82
N ILE A 56 2.76 -7.62 18.55
CA ILE A 56 2.70 -7.66 20.01
C ILE A 56 3.48 -6.49 20.63
N LYS A 57 4.67 -6.19 20.12
CA LYS A 57 5.50 -5.07 20.58
C LYS A 57 4.86 -3.72 20.30
N ARG A 58 4.26 -3.55 19.11
CA ARG A 58 3.61 -2.31 18.67
C ARG A 58 2.20 -2.14 19.24
N LYS A 59 1.58 -3.22 19.71
CA LYS A 59 0.17 -3.29 20.12
C LYS A 59 -0.78 -2.83 19.01
N CYS A 60 -0.48 -3.19 17.78
CA CYS A 60 -1.32 -2.95 16.60
C CYS A 60 -1.03 -3.96 15.51
N SER A 61 -2.05 -4.23 14.70
CA SER A 61 -1.94 -5.11 13.52
C SER A 61 -1.03 -4.51 12.48
N VAL A 62 -0.15 -5.33 11.93
CA VAL A 62 0.78 -5.05 10.82
C VAL A 62 0.34 -5.82 9.58
N TYR A 63 -0.14 -7.05 9.78
CA TYR A 63 -0.55 -7.97 8.72
C TYR A 63 -2.05 -8.25 8.78
N THR A 64 -2.63 -8.54 7.62
CA THR A 64 -3.98 -9.09 7.55
C THR A 64 -3.97 -10.53 8.03
N SER A 65 -4.69 -10.82 9.10
CA SER A 65 -4.81 -12.16 9.65
C SER A 65 -6.12 -12.84 9.23
N LEU A 66 -6.03 -14.15 9.00
CA LEU A 66 -7.17 -15.00 8.68
C LEU A 66 -7.55 -15.82 9.92
N SER A 67 -8.82 -15.78 10.27
CA SER A 67 -9.44 -16.67 11.28
C SER A 67 -10.78 -17.17 10.78
N SER A 68 -11.28 -18.25 11.33
CA SER A 68 -12.60 -18.76 10.98
C SER A 68 -13.42 -19.12 12.21
N LEU A 69 -14.70 -18.92 12.12
CA LEU A 69 -15.68 -19.30 13.14
C LEU A 69 -16.89 -19.98 12.49
N GLU A 70 -17.67 -20.66 13.29
CA GLU A 70 -18.95 -21.23 12.90
C GLU A 70 -20.06 -20.51 13.68
N THR A 71 -21.11 -20.06 12.98
CA THR A 71 -22.29 -19.45 13.58
C THR A 71 -23.53 -19.96 12.87
N GLY A 72 -24.55 -20.44 13.64
CA GLY A 72 -25.72 -21.08 13.05
C GLY A 72 -25.35 -22.22 12.09
N GLU A 73 -25.69 -22.06 10.82
CA GLU A 73 -25.35 -22.99 9.75
C GLU A 73 -24.17 -22.53 8.89
N PHE A 74 -23.57 -21.37 9.22
CA PHE A 74 -22.55 -20.71 8.40
C PHE A 74 -21.14 -20.94 8.93
N LYS A 75 -20.19 -21.01 7.99
CA LYS A 75 -18.77 -20.79 8.20
C LYS A 75 -18.45 -19.35 7.88
N VAL A 76 -17.83 -18.64 8.81
CA VAL A 76 -17.38 -17.26 8.60
C VAL A 76 -15.86 -17.23 8.57
N ASN A 77 -15.28 -16.77 7.47
CA ASN A 77 -13.87 -16.44 7.37
C ASN A 77 -13.71 -14.95 7.69
N LEU A 78 -12.95 -14.63 8.74
CA LEU A 78 -12.64 -13.27 9.17
C LEU A 78 -11.24 -12.87 8.71
N LEU A 79 -11.16 -11.75 8.05
CA LEU A 79 -9.92 -11.10 7.61
C LEU A 79 -9.75 -9.81 8.43
N ASP A 80 -8.99 -9.88 9.53
CA ASP A 80 -8.70 -8.72 10.38
C ASP A 80 -7.59 -7.91 9.73
N THR A 81 -7.89 -6.68 9.27
CA THR A 81 -6.96 -5.86 8.51
C THR A 81 -6.30 -4.78 9.37
N PRO A 82 -5.04 -4.40 9.09
CA PRO A 82 -4.42 -3.27 9.73
C PRO A 82 -5.17 -1.95 9.48
N GLY A 83 -5.12 -1.03 10.46
CA GLY A 83 -5.76 0.29 10.35
C GLY A 83 -4.78 1.44 10.15
N MET A 84 -3.49 1.18 10.18
CA MET A 84 -2.45 2.18 9.92
C MET A 84 -2.24 2.32 8.41
N PHE A 85 -2.10 3.55 7.92
CA PHE A 85 -1.90 3.83 6.49
C PHE A 85 -0.59 3.27 5.93
N ASP A 86 0.39 3.04 6.81
CA ASP A 86 1.65 2.38 6.46
C ASP A 86 1.45 0.93 5.98
N TYR A 87 0.35 0.29 6.35
CA TYR A 87 0.03 -1.10 6.00
C TYR A 87 -1.20 -1.20 5.10
N GLU A 88 -1.48 -0.17 4.32
CA GLU A 88 -2.67 -0.12 3.43
C GLU A 88 -2.67 -1.26 2.40
N GLY A 89 -1.51 -1.75 1.98
CA GLY A 89 -1.39 -2.93 1.10
C GLY A 89 -2.06 -4.17 1.68
N GLU A 90 -1.90 -4.41 2.96
CA GLU A 90 -2.53 -5.50 3.68
C GLU A 90 -4.07 -5.37 3.72
N ALA A 91 -4.58 -4.13 3.88
CA ALA A 91 -6.02 -3.88 3.82
C ALA A 91 -6.60 -4.14 2.42
N VAL A 92 -5.84 -3.85 1.35
CA VAL A 92 -6.19 -4.18 -0.03
C VAL A 92 -6.40 -5.69 -0.19
N GLU A 93 -5.46 -6.51 0.30
CA GLU A 93 -5.53 -7.97 0.24
C GLU A 93 -6.77 -8.51 0.96
N GLY A 94 -7.00 -8.05 2.20
CA GLY A 94 -8.14 -8.51 3.02
C GLY A 94 -9.49 -8.12 2.42
N ILE A 95 -9.66 -6.89 1.96
CA ILE A 95 -10.90 -6.41 1.35
C ILE A 95 -11.14 -7.09 -0.01
N ALA A 96 -10.11 -7.27 -0.82
CA ALA A 96 -10.25 -7.96 -2.12
C ALA A 96 -10.75 -9.40 -1.96
N ALA A 97 -10.22 -10.13 -0.98
CA ALA A 97 -10.61 -11.51 -0.69
C ALA A 97 -12.00 -11.64 -0.06
N SER A 98 -12.49 -10.59 0.61
CA SER A 98 -13.79 -10.63 1.29
C SER A 98 -14.99 -10.62 0.34
N GLY A 99 -16.15 -11.02 0.83
CA GLY A 99 -17.46 -10.84 0.20
C GLY A 99 -18.19 -9.60 0.75
N CYS A 100 -17.86 -9.19 1.98
CA CYS A 100 -18.42 -8.02 2.66
C CYS A 100 -17.38 -7.40 3.58
N VAL A 101 -17.52 -6.10 3.88
CA VAL A 101 -16.61 -5.35 4.76
C VAL A 101 -17.35 -4.79 5.95
N LEU A 102 -16.95 -5.19 7.16
CA LEU A 102 -17.35 -4.56 8.41
C LEU A 102 -16.40 -3.39 8.70
N ILE A 103 -16.91 -2.18 8.66
CA ILE A 103 -16.12 -0.96 8.89
C ILE A 103 -16.34 -0.51 10.34
N THR A 104 -15.32 -0.71 11.18
CA THR A 104 -15.40 -0.32 12.59
C THR A 104 -15.22 1.18 12.78
N VAL A 105 -16.13 1.78 13.55
CA VAL A 105 -16.13 3.20 13.91
C VAL A 105 -16.18 3.33 15.42
N SER A 106 -15.21 4.03 16.01
CA SER A 106 -15.20 4.19 17.47
C SER A 106 -16.31 5.13 17.95
N GLY A 107 -17.12 4.69 18.90
CA GLY A 107 -18.16 5.51 19.55
C GLY A 107 -17.62 6.79 20.19
N LYS A 108 -16.34 6.78 20.60
CA LYS A 108 -15.66 7.93 21.17
C LYS A 108 -15.12 8.91 20.11
N SER A 109 -14.50 8.38 19.07
CA SER A 109 -13.75 9.20 18.10
C SER A 109 -14.57 9.58 16.87
N GLY A 110 -15.67 8.87 16.59
CA GLY A 110 -16.50 9.08 15.41
C GLY A 110 -15.83 8.69 14.10
N VAL A 111 -16.34 9.24 13.01
CA VAL A 111 -15.80 9.06 11.65
C VAL A 111 -14.42 9.69 11.55
N ARG A 112 -13.49 8.98 10.92
CA ARG A 112 -12.09 9.38 10.73
C ARG A 112 -11.64 9.03 9.32
N VAL A 113 -10.48 9.54 8.93
CA VAL A 113 -9.89 9.30 7.60
C VAL A 113 -9.81 7.81 7.25
N GLY A 114 -9.41 6.94 8.19
CA GLY A 114 -9.37 5.50 7.94
C GLY A 114 -10.76 4.87 7.75
N THR A 115 -11.83 5.51 8.25
CA THR A 115 -13.21 5.10 7.95
C THR A 115 -13.53 5.38 6.47
N HIS A 116 -13.22 6.59 5.99
CA HIS A 116 -13.39 6.95 4.57
C HIS A 116 -12.57 6.05 3.65
N LYS A 117 -11.28 5.86 3.94
CA LYS A 117 -10.41 5.00 3.12
C LYS A 117 -10.93 3.57 3.02
N ALA A 118 -11.39 3.00 4.14
CA ALA A 118 -11.95 1.65 4.14
C ALA A 118 -13.25 1.57 3.31
N TYR A 119 -14.12 2.57 3.46
CA TYR A 119 -15.37 2.65 2.69
C TYR A 119 -15.12 2.85 1.20
N ASP A 120 -14.26 3.80 0.83
CA ASP A 120 -13.90 4.08 -0.56
C ASP A 120 -13.27 2.86 -1.24
N LEU A 121 -12.36 2.16 -0.53
CA LEU A 121 -11.73 0.95 -1.03
C LEU A 121 -12.75 -0.18 -1.23
N ALA A 122 -13.63 -0.40 -0.26
CA ALA A 122 -14.71 -1.38 -0.36
C ALA A 122 -15.66 -1.07 -1.54
N LYS A 123 -16.07 0.18 -1.68
CA LYS A 123 -16.92 0.63 -2.80
C LYS A 123 -16.23 0.48 -4.16
N LYS A 124 -14.96 0.87 -4.26
CA LYS A 124 -14.15 0.68 -5.48
C LYS A 124 -14.07 -0.79 -5.91
N MET A 125 -14.05 -1.70 -4.94
CA MET A 125 -14.03 -3.15 -5.19
C MET A 125 -15.44 -3.77 -5.27
N GLY A 126 -16.51 -2.96 -5.26
CA GLY A 126 -17.89 -3.43 -5.34
C GLY A 126 -18.35 -4.27 -4.14
N LYS A 127 -17.71 -4.09 -2.96
CA LYS A 127 -18.04 -4.89 -1.76
C LYS A 127 -19.18 -4.28 -0.98
N PRO A 128 -20.20 -5.05 -0.59
CA PRO A 128 -21.17 -4.65 0.43
C PRO A 128 -20.48 -4.22 1.72
N THR A 129 -21.01 -3.21 2.39
CA THR A 129 -20.43 -2.64 3.60
C THR A 129 -21.44 -2.54 4.72
N MET A 130 -20.99 -2.74 5.97
CA MET A 130 -21.74 -2.49 7.19
C MET A 130 -20.87 -1.70 8.16
N PHE A 131 -21.37 -0.65 8.77
CA PHE A 131 -20.69 0.04 9.85
C PHE A 131 -20.96 -0.62 11.19
N VAL A 132 -19.90 -0.81 11.97
CA VAL A 132 -19.98 -1.35 13.33
C VAL A 132 -19.43 -0.30 14.30
N VAL A 133 -20.31 0.32 15.06
CA VAL A 133 -19.92 1.29 16.11
C VAL A 133 -19.44 0.50 17.32
N THR A 134 -18.19 0.72 17.68
CA THR A 134 -17.46 0.00 18.74
C THR A 134 -17.15 0.90 19.93
N LYS A 135 -16.56 0.33 20.98
CA LYS A 135 -16.12 1.09 22.19
C LYS A 135 -17.23 1.91 22.83
N LEU A 136 -18.40 1.33 22.90
CA LEU A 136 -19.55 1.97 23.56
C LEU A 136 -19.46 1.90 25.08
N ASP A 137 -18.53 1.12 25.61
CA ASP A 137 -18.14 1.05 27.03
C ASP A 137 -17.25 2.21 27.49
N ASP A 138 -16.77 3.09 26.58
CA ASP A 138 -16.03 4.30 26.95
C ASP A 138 -17.00 5.40 27.43
N ASP A 139 -16.69 6.04 28.55
CA ASP A 139 -17.52 7.12 29.14
C ASP A 139 -17.78 8.31 28.18
N ASN A 140 -16.92 8.48 27.17
CA ASN A 140 -17.05 9.54 26.16
C ASN A 140 -17.66 9.04 24.84
N ALA A 141 -18.18 7.81 24.82
CA ALA A 141 -18.85 7.30 23.63
C ALA A 141 -20.20 8.02 23.40
N ASN A 142 -20.47 8.36 22.15
CA ASN A 142 -21.73 8.99 21.76
C ASN A 142 -22.22 8.43 20.43
N PHE A 143 -23.08 7.42 20.49
CA PHE A 143 -23.64 6.76 19.32
C PHE A 143 -24.40 7.71 18.40
N ASN A 144 -25.23 8.61 18.96
CA ASN A 144 -26.01 9.56 18.17
C ASN A 144 -25.12 10.47 17.32
N ASN A 145 -24.04 11.00 17.92
CA ASN A 145 -23.07 11.81 17.19
C ASN A 145 -22.40 11.02 16.04
N VAL A 146 -22.03 9.77 16.31
CA VAL A 146 -21.42 8.90 15.28
C VAL A 146 -22.42 8.61 14.15
N LEU A 147 -23.66 8.27 14.47
CA LEU A 147 -24.70 8.03 13.46
C LEU A 147 -24.96 9.27 12.60
N THR A 148 -25.00 10.46 13.24
CA THR A 148 -25.15 11.74 12.54
C THR A 148 -23.97 11.99 11.57
N GLN A 149 -22.74 11.76 12.03
CA GLN A 149 -21.55 11.86 11.16
C GLN A 149 -21.60 10.86 10.00
N LEU A 150 -21.95 9.60 10.28
CA LEU A 150 -22.07 8.58 9.22
C LEU A 150 -23.09 8.99 8.15
N LYS A 151 -24.25 9.50 8.55
CA LYS A 151 -25.27 10.01 7.60
C LYS A 151 -24.81 11.24 6.84
N ALA A 152 -24.11 12.15 7.49
CA ALA A 152 -23.58 13.37 6.83
C ALA A 152 -22.50 13.04 5.80
N GLU A 153 -21.60 12.09 6.11
CA GLU A 153 -20.42 11.78 5.28
C GLU A 153 -20.71 10.75 4.17
N PHE A 154 -21.58 9.75 4.45
CA PHE A 154 -21.85 8.63 3.54
C PHE A 154 -23.27 8.67 2.96
N GLY A 155 -24.07 9.64 3.36
CA GLY A 155 -25.37 9.91 2.76
C GLY A 155 -26.54 9.10 3.31
N PRO A 156 -27.70 9.13 2.63
CA PRO A 156 -28.96 8.53 3.08
C PRO A 156 -28.94 7.00 3.10
N THR A 157 -27.99 6.37 2.42
CA THR A 157 -27.81 4.90 2.43
C THR A 157 -27.54 4.33 3.82
N VAL A 158 -27.10 5.17 4.78
CA VAL A 158 -26.76 4.78 6.15
C VAL A 158 -28.01 4.47 6.94
N CYS A 159 -28.23 3.18 7.26
CA CYS A 159 -29.44 2.66 7.86
C CYS A 159 -29.12 1.96 9.21
N PRO A 160 -29.52 2.50 10.37
CA PRO A 160 -29.27 1.84 11.65
C PRO A 160 -30.16 0.59 11.80
N VAL A 161 -29.56 -0.53 12.22
CA VAL A 161 -30.27 -1.80 12.48
C VAL A 161 -30.25 -2.22 13.94
N VAL A 162 -29.21 -1.84 14.68
CA VAL A 162 -29.16 -1.96 16.15
C VAL A 162 -28.70 -0.64 16.74
N VAL A 163 -29.41 -0.16 17.76
CA VAL A 163 -29.10 1.09 18.44
C VAL A 163 -29.06 0.91 19.97
N PRO A 164 -28.16 1.60 20.69
CA PRO A 164 -28.09 1.53 22.13
C PRO A 164 -29.16 2.41 22.77
N VAL A 165 -29.74 1.99 23.88
CA VAL A 165 -30.58 2.80 24.76
C VAL A 165 -29.71 3.38 25.87
N ILE A 166 -29.63 4.71 25.92
CA ILE A 166 -28.76 5.42 26.85
C ILE A 166 -29.64 6.11 27.93
N ALA A 167 -29.41 5.77 29.17
CA ALA A 167 -29.97 6.46 30.33
C ALA A 167 -28.86 6.82 31.31
N ASP A 168 -28.87 8.05 31.84
CA ASP A 168 -27.85 8.56 32.76
C ASP A 168 -26.40 8.37 32.29
N ARG A 169 -26.17 8.59 30.98
CA ARG A 169 -24.87 8.40 30.27
C ARG A 169 -24.37 6.96 30.25
N LYS A 170 -25.21 5.99 30.54
CA LYS A 170 -24.88 4.57 30.45
C LYS A 170 -25.81 3.88 29.49
N ILE A 171 -25.28 2.89 28.80
CA ILE A 171 -26.09 2.01 27.94
C ILE A 171 -26.85 1.05 28.89
N VAL A 172 -28.17 1.06 28.81
CA VAL A 172 -29.04 0.23 29.64
C VAL A 172 -29.62 -0.96 28.87
N SER A 173 -29.74 -0.83 27.55
CA SER A 173 -30.17 -1.90 26.63
C SER A 173 -29.80 -1.58 25.21
N TYR A 174 -30.01 -2.51 24.29
CA TYR A 174 -29.89 -2.36 22.87
C TYR A 174 -31.22 -2.70 22.20
N VAL A 175 -31.60 -1.94 21.19
CA VAL A 175 -32.81 -2.20 20.39
C VAL A 175 -32.42 -2.71 19.03
N ASN A 176 -32.88 -3.90 18.68
CA ASN A 176 -32.81 -4.44 17.33
C ASN A 176 -34.07 -3.96 16.58
N LEU A 177 -33.84 -3.09 15.56
CA LEU A 177 -34.92 -2.44 14.81
C LEU A 177 -35.57 -3.40 13.79
N ILE A 178 -34.90 -4.49 13.45
CA ILE A 178 -35.41 -5.53 12.55
C ILE A 178 -36.33 -6.49 13.32
N GLU A 179 -35.91 -6.92 14.53
CA GLU A 179 -36.67 -7.80 15.37
C GLU A 179 -37.77 -7.08 16.19
N MET A 180 -37.68 -5.75 16.29
CA MET A 180 -38.55 -4.91 17.14
C MET A 180 -38.49 -5.32 18.59
N LYS A 181 -37.28 -5.62 19.09
CA LYS A 181 -37.05 -6.10 20.45
C LYS A 181 -35.89 -5.36 21.11
N ALA A 182 -35.95 -5.26 22.42
CA ALA A 182 -34.88 -4.70 23.25
C ALA A 182 -34.19 -5.79 24.08
N TYR A 183 -32.90 -5.63 24.27
CA TYR A 183 -32.05 -6.58 24.99
C TYR A 183 -31.16 -5.87 26.01
N LYS A 184 -31.12 -6.38 27.23
CA LYS A 184 -30.10 -6.05 28.23
C LYS A 184 -29.00 -7.11 28.20
N TYR A 185 -27.80 -6.70 28.60
CA TYR A 185 -26.67 -7.61 28.74
C TYR A 185 -26.32 -7.81 30.21
N GLU A 186 -26.35 -9.07 30.63
CA GLU A 186 -25.94 -9.52 31.97
C GLU A 186 -24.89 -10.60 31.79
N ASP A 187 -23.66 -10.36 32.28
CA ASP A 187 -22.51 -11.24 32.11
C ASP A 187 -22.28 -11.64 30.63
N GLY A 188 -22.44 -10.68 29.72
CA GLY A 188 -22.27 -10.87 28.28
C GLY A 188 -23.36 -11.69 27.60
N LYS A 189 -24.47 -11.98 28.27
CA LYS A 189 -25.65 -12.68 27.70
C LYS A 189 -26.78 -11.72 27.47
N ALA A 190 -27.41 -11.80 26.30
CA ALA A 190 -28.59 -11.02 25.98
C ALA A 190 -29.81 -11.55 26.72
N VAL A 191 -30.53 -10.66 27.39
CA VAL A 191 -31.82 -10.93 28.04
C VAL A 191 -32.85 -9.97 27.45
N GLU A 192 -33.93 -10.48 26.88
CA GLU A 192 -35.01 -9.68 26.32
C GLU A 192 -35.63 -8.80 27.40
N THR A 193 -35.89 -7.54 27.08
CA THR A 193 -36.49 -6.54 27.99
C THR A 193 -37.53 -5.72 27.25
N ASP A 194 -38.30 -4.93 27.99
CA ASP A 194 -39.28 -4.04 27.37
C ASP A 194 -38.63 -2.98 26.48
N MET A 195 -39.33 -2.61 25.42
CA MET A 195 -38.94 -1.50 24.55
C MET A 195 -38.90 -0.19 25.35
N PRO A 196 -37.93 0.70 25.03
CA PRO A 196 -37.82 1.98 25.72
C PRO A 196 -39.08 2.82 25.54
N THR A 197 -39.50 3.53 26.60
CA THR A 197 -40.61 4.45 26.51
C THR A 197 -40.28 5.66 25.63
N ALA A 198 -41.29 6.37 25.14
CA ALA A 198 -41.11 7.58 24.34
C ALA A 198 -40.25 8.64 25.06
N GLU A 199 -40.43 8.80 26.39
CA GLU A 199 -39.67 9.75 27.21
C GLU A 199 -38.17 9.40 27.26
N VAL A 200 -37.82 8.12 27.34
CA VAL A 200 -36.42 7.66 27.28
C VAL A 200 -35.87 7.90 25.91
N SER A 201 -36.61 7.58 24.85
CA SER A 201 -36.24 7.82 23.45
C SER A 201 -35.89 9.28 23.17
N GLU A 202 -36.69 10.23 23.65
CA GLU A 202 -36.45 11.66 23.42
C GLU A 202 -35.15 12.14 24.08
N LYS A 203 -34.81 11.61 25.25
CA LYS A 203 -33.55 11.96 25.94
C LYS A 203 -32.30 11.45 25.27
N MET A 204 -32.38 10.45 24.38
CA MET A 204 -31.27 9.88 23.62
C MET A 204 -30.82 10.73 22.41
N GLY A 205 -31.62 11.72 22.03
CA GLY A 205 -31.38 12.55 20.84
C GLY A 205 -31.84 11.90 19.53
N TYR A 206 -32.50 10.74 19.58
CA TYR A 206 -33.21 10.10 18.49
C TYR A 206 -34.43 9.33 19.01
N ARG A 207 -35.45 9.26 18.15
CA ARG A 207 -36.68 8.52 18.45
C ARG A 207 -36.60 7.15 17.79
N ILE A 208 -36.89 6.09 18.56
CA ILE A 208 -36.88 4.71 18.02
C ILE A 208 -37.89 4.58 16.89
N ASP A 209 -39.10 5.13 17.02
CA ASP A 209 -40.13 5.09 15.97
C ASP A 209 -39.64 5.72 14.68
N GLY A 210 -38.97 6.89 14.75
CA GLY A 210 -38.41 7.55 13.59
C GLY A 210 -37.25 6.79 12.94
N LEU A 211 -36.49 5.97 13.70
CA LEU A 211 -35.48 5.11 13.14
C LEU A 211 -36.09 3.88 12.46
N ILE A 212 -37.15 3.32 12.98
CA ILE A 212 -37.93 2.23 12.37
C ILE A 212 -38.53 2.70 11.03
N GLU A 213 -39.10 3.91 11.00
CA GLU A 213 -39.59 4.52 9.77
C GLU A 213 -38.48 4.72 8.75
N ALA A 214 -37.31 5.21 9.16
CA ALA A 214 -36.14 5.37 8.27
C ALA A 214 -35.61 4.03 7.73
N VAL A 215 -35.65 2.94 8.51
CA VAL A 215 -35.32 1.59 8.04
C VAL A 215 -36.33 1.14 7.00
N SER A 216 -37.61 1.35 7.27
CA SER A 216 -38.69 0.98 6.34
C SER A 216 -38.62 1.77 5.04
N GLU A 217 -38.32 3.07 5.08
CA GLU A 217 -38.11 3.91 3.90
C GLU A 217 -36.92 3.40 3.07
N ALA A 218 -35.77 3.10 3.69
CA ALA A 218 -34.61 2.55 3.00
C ALA A 218 -34.90 1.20 2.36
N VAL A 219 -35.67 0.34 3.01
CA VAL A 219 -36.09 -0.96 2.47
C VAL A 219 -37.06 -0.80 1.31
N ALA A 220 -37.97 0.16 1.40
CA ALA A 220 -38.91 0.46 0.31
C ALA A 220 -38.20 0.83 -1.02
N GLU A 221 -37.03 1.47 -0.94
CA GLU A 221 -36.25 1.84 -2.13
C GLU A 221 -35.62 0.65 -2.85
N THR A 222 -35.62 -0.54 -2.26
CA THR A 222 -34.95 -1.72 -2.81
C THR A 222 -35.77 -2.54 -3.80
N ASP A 223 -37.11 -2.43 -3.75
CA ASP A 223 -38.05 -3.21 -4.57
C ASP A 223 -39.37 -2.45 -4.80
N GLU A 224 -39.92 -2.55 -6.00
CA GLU A 224 -41.15 -1.84 -6.39
C GLU A 224 -42.36 -2.26 -5.54
N ALA A 225 -42.49 -3.55 -5.20
CA ALA A 225 -43.61 -4.03 -4.39
C ALA A 225 -43.46 -3.56 -2.92
N LEU A 226 -42.24 -3.45 -2.40
CA LEU A 226 -41.98 -2.89 -1.07
C LEU A 226 -42.25 -1.38 -1.08
N PHE A 227 -41.95 -0.69 -2.16
CA PHE A 227 -42.26 0.73 -2.32
C PHE A 227 -43.77 0.99 -2.28
N GLU A 228 -44.58 0.26 -3.05
CA GLU A 228 -46.03 0.37 -3.04
C GLU A 228 -46.62 0.08 -1.65
N LYS A 229 -46.09 -0.96 -0.96
CA LYS A 229 -46.54 -1.33 0.38
C LYS A 229 -46.25 -0.24 1.41
N PHE A 230 -45.08 0.39 1.37
CA PHE A 230 -44.72 1.51 2.24
C PHE A 230 -45.65 2.71 2.07
N PHE A 231 -45.94 3.10 0.81
CA PHE A 231 -46.84 4.22 0.52
C PHE A 231 -48.31 3.92 0.81
N SER A 232 -48.72 2.66 0.86
CA SER A 232 -50.07 2.27 1.33
C SER A 232 -50.21 2.35 2.85
N GLY A 233 -49.11 2.58 3.57
CA GLY A 233 -49.08 2.63 5.03
C GLY A 233 -49.11 1.26 5.75
N GLU A 234 -48.81 0.20 4.97
CA GLU A 234 -48.72 -1.16 5.54
C GLU A 234 -47.32 -1.40 6.13
N ALA A 235 -47.29 -1.96 7.36
CA ALA A 235 -46.03 -2.30 8.01
C ALA A 235 -45.34 -3.49 7.33
N PHE A 236 -43.99 -3.42 7.25
CA PHE A 236 -43.21 -4.57 6.78
C PHE A 236 -43.14 -5.69 7.81
N THR A 237 -43.14 -6.91 7.33
CA THR A 237 -42.79 -8.08 8.14
C THR A 237 -41.28 -8.12 8.40
N GLN A 238 -40.88 -8.81 9.45
CA GLN A 238 -39.44 -9.00 9.74
C GLN A 238 -38.69 -9.63 8.56
N LYS A 239 -39.32 -10.55 7.83
CA LYS A 239 -38.72 -11.17 6.65
C LYS A 239 -38.51 -10.16 5.52
N GLU A 240 -39.48 -9.30 5.23
CA GLU A 240 -39.36 -8.26 4.21
C GLU A 240 -38.26 -7.25 4.58
N LEU A 241 -38.09 -6.91 5.85
CA LEU A 241 -37.00 -6.05 6.32
C LEU A 241 -35.65 -6.72 6.10
N ILE A 242 -35.49 -8.01 6.47
CA ILE A 242 -34.26 -8.77 6.26
C ILE A 242 -33.92 -8.87 4.78
N ASP A 243 -34.88 -9.33 3.95
CA ASP A 243 -34.67 -9.53 2.52
C ASP A 243 -34.36 -8.18 1.82
N GLY A 244 -35.06 -7.10 2.22
CA GLY A 244 -34.83 -5.75 1.68
C GLY A 244 -33.47 -5.18 2.07
N ILE A 245 -33.05 -5.31 3.34
CA ILE A 245 -31.72 -4.86 3.77
C ILE A 245 -30.64 -5.67 3.06
N HIS A 246 -30.80 -7.00 2.96
CA HIS A 246 -29.89 -7.89 2.25
C HIS A 246 -29.72 -7.49 0.77
N SER A 247 -30.83 -7.29 0.06
CA SER A 247 -30.84 -6.82 -1.32
C SER A 247 -30.23 -5.42 -1.48
N GLY A 248 -30.59 -4.50 -0.56
CA GLY A 248 -30.06 -3.14 -0.53
C GLY A 248 -28.55 -3.08 -0.27
N MET A 249 -28.02 -3.97 0.57
CA MET A 249 -26.56 -4.12 0.76
C MET A 249 -25.87 -4.61 -0.52
N ASN A 250 -26.47 -5.61 -1.18
CA ASN A 250 -25.92 -6.18 -2.42
C ASN A 250 -25.87 -5.16 -3.57
N SER A 251 -26.91 -4.33 -3.69
CA SER A 251 -26.97 -3.26 -4.70
C SER A 251 -26.20 -2.00 -4.29
N GLY A 252 -25.80 -1.88 -3.01
CA GLY A 252 -25.12 -0.70 -2.47
C GLY A 252 -26.06 0.47 -2.12
N ILE A 253 -27.39 0.24 -2.12
CA ILE A 253 -28.44 1.19 -1.74
C ILE A 253 -28.49 1.34 -0.22
N ILE A 254 -28.27 0.26 0.54
CA ILE A 254 -28.29 0.27 1.99
C ILE A 254 -26.90 -0.04 2.56
N THR A 255 -26.48 0.74 3.54
CA THR A 255 -25.30 0.48 4.37
C THR A 255 -25.75 0.40 5.83
N PRO A 256 -25.94 -0.81 6.38
CA PRO A 256 -26.42 -0.97 7.77
C PRO A 256 -25.43 -0.44 8.78
N VAL A 257 -25.96 0.04 9.90
CA VAL A 257 -25.17 0.44 11.09
C VAL A 257 -25.63 -0.38 12.27
N THR A 258 -24.72 -1.10 12.88
CA THR A 258 -24.91 -1.80 14.14
C THR A 258 -23.96 -1.27 15.20
N CYS A 259 -24.11 -1.71 16.43
CA CYS A 259 -23.27 -1.26 17.52
C CYS A 259 -22.95 -2.39 18.51
N VAL A 260 -21.72 -2.40 19.01
CA VAL A 260 -21.21 -3.41 19.94
C VAL A 260 -20.24 -2.82 20.96
N SER A 261 -20.12 -3.50 22.08
CA SER A 261 -18.97 -3.38 22.98
C SER A 261 -18.22 -4.70 23.01
N SER A 262 -17.01 -4.70 22.47
CA SER A 262 -16.17 -5.91 22.39
C SER A 262 -15.56 -6.29 23.75
N THR A 263 -15.55 -5.38 24.73
CA THR A 263 -14.93 -5.57 26.04
C THR A 263 -15.84 -6.36 26.97
N ASP A 264 -17.11 -6.01 27.00
CA ASP A 264 -18.14 -6.66 27.82
C ASP A 264 -19.06 -7.60 27.00
N LEU A 265 -18.76 -7.75 25.69
CA LEU A 265 -19.47 -8.61 24.75
C LEU A 265 -20.92 -8.20 24.45
N SER A 266 -21.31 -7.00 24.79
CA SER A 266 -22.68 -6.50 24.53
C SER A 266 -22.87 -6.23 23.04
N GLY A 267 -23.97 -6.72 22.44
CA GLY A 267 -24.30 -6.58 21.03
C GLY A 267 -23.58 -7.57 20.09
N VAL A 268 -22.59 -8.33 20.58
CA VAL A 268 -21.79 -9.23 19.72
C VAL A 268 -22.60 -10.41 19.19
N ASP A 269 -23.52 -10.94 19.98
CA ASP A 269 -24.45 -12.00 19.55
C ASP A 269 -25.50 -11.50 18.56
N MET A 270 -25.94 -10.24 18.67
CA MET A 270 -26.78 -9.62 17.66
C MET A 270 -26.02 -9.45 16.34
N LEU A 271 -24.77 -8.97 16.40
CA LEU A 271 -23.92 -8.86 15.20
C LEU A 271 -23.70 -10.24 14.55
N LEU A 272 -23.49 -11.32 15.31
CA LEU A 272 -23.39 -12.67 14.72
C LEU A 272 -24.68 -13.07 13.98
N LYS A 273 -25.85 -12.75 14.52
CA LYS A 273 -27.12 -12.97 13.81
C LYS A 273 -27.24 -12.11 12.55
N GLU A 274 -26.84 -10.83 12.62
CA GLU A 274 -26.84 -9.94 11.46
C GLU A 274 -25.89 -10.42 10.35
N ILE A 275 -24.73 -10.96 10.71
CA ILE A 275 -23.81 -11.63 9.77
C ILE A 275 -24.50 -12.78 9.05
N ASP A 276 -25.23 -13.62 9.79
CA ASP A 276 -25.94 -14.76 9.21
C ASP A 276 -27.09 -14.31 8.27
N LEU A 277 -27.85 -13.29 8.67
CA LEU A 277 -29.09 -12.88 8.00
C LEU A 277 -28.88 -11.86 6.89
N LEU A 278 -27.97 -10.90 7.08
CA LEU A 278 -27.86 -9.73 6.20
C LEU A 278 -26.71 -9.81 5.19
N LEU A 279 -25.59 -10.48 5.54
CA LEU A 279 -24.45 -10.48 4.64
C LEU A 279 -24.62 -11.52 3.51
N PRO A 280 -24.23 -11.19 2.27
CA PRO A 280 -24.34 -12.11 1.15
C PRO A 280 -23.33 -13.25 1.23
N PRO A 281 -23.74 -14.48 0.88
CA PRO A 281 -22.80 -15.56 0.65
C PRO A 281 -22.09 -15.39 -0.70
N PRO A 282 -20.94 -16.09 -0.94
CA PRO A 282 -20.21 -16.02 -2.20
C PRO A 282 -21.03 -16.40 -3.43
N SER A 283 -22.00 -17.32 -3.28
CA SER A 283 -22.90 -17.74 -4.36
C SER A 283 -23.78 -16.61 -4.95
N GLU A 284 -23.96 -15.52 -4.20
CA GLU A 284 -24.80 -14.39 -4.66
C GLU A 284 -23.99 -13.22 -5.21
N LYS A 285 -22.72 -13.06 -4.81
CA LYS A 285 -21.94 -11.85 -5.10
C LYS A 285 -20.59 -12.11 -5.75
N ASP A 286 -20.02 -13.27 -5.57
CA ASP A 286 -18.63 -13.55 -5.94
C ASP A 286 -18.44 -14.02 -7.41
N ALA A 287 -19.31 -13.61 -8.33
CA ALA A 287 -19.00 -13.77 -9.75
C ALA A 287 -17.85 -12.83 -10.13
N MET A 288 -16.81 -13.40 -10.74
CA MET A 288 -15.62 -12.67 -11.18
C MET A 288 -15.54 -12.65 -12.70
N ILE A 289 -15.15 -11.52 -13.25
CA ILE A 289 -14.81 -11.42 -14.66
C ILE A 289 -13.35 -11.81 -14.82
N GLY A 290 -13.10 -12.88 -15.58
CA GLY A 290 -11.77 -13.30 -16.00
C GLY A 290 -11.54 -13.08 -17.49
N GLU A 291 -10.30 -13.12 -17.91
CA GLU A 291 -9.88 -13.05 -19.31
C GLU A 291 -9.32 -14.42 -19.72
N THR A 292 -9.78 -14.96 -20.85
CA THR A 292 -9.23 -16.18 -21.44
C THR A 292 -7.88 -15.92 -22.10
N ALA A 293 -7.19 -16.98 -22.52
CA ALA A 293 -5.93 -16.86 -23.27
C ALA A 293 -6.07 -16.09 -24.60
N ASP A 294 -7.28 -16.08 -25.17
CA ASP A 294 -7.60 -15.37 -26.41
C ASP A 294 -8.04 -13.90 -26.18
N GLY A 295 -8.04 -13.43 -24.92
CA GLY A 295 -8.42 -12.08 -24.54
C GLY A 295 -9.93 -11.85 -24.42
N GLU A 296 -10.74 -12.90 -24.38
CA GLU A 296 -12.19 -12.81 -24.20
C GLU A 296 -12.56 -12.72 -22.71
N ALA A 297 -13.45 -11.80 -22.38
CA ALA A 297 -14.00 -11.69 -21.03
C ALA A 297 -14.99 -12.81 -20.74
N VAL A 298 -14.80 -13.52 -19.63
CA VAL A 298 -15.67 -14.61 -19.18
C VAL A 298 -16.07 -14.39 -17.73
N GLU A 299 -17.35 -14.49 -17.47
CA GLU A 299 -17.88 -14.48 -16.11
C GLU A 299 -17.70 -15.86 -15.47
N VAL A 300 -17.09 -15.88 -14.29
CA VAL A 300 -16.84 -17.07 -13.47
C VAL A 300 -17.73 -16.99 -12.25
N ALA A 301 -18.83 -17.75 -12.28
CA ALA A 301 -19.76 -17.84 -11.17
C ALA A 301 -19.27 -18.79 -10.08
N CYS A 302 -19.75 -18.59 -8.85
CA CYS A 302 -19.42 -19.44 -7.71
C CYS A 302 -20.23 -20.76 -7.73
N VAL A 303 -19.85 -21.67 -8.65
CA VAL A 303 -20.51 -22.97 -8.87
C VAL A 303 -19.52 -24.11 -8.62
N GLU A 304 -19.90 -25.05 -7.74
CA GLU A 304 -19.02 -26.15 -7.29
C GLU A 304 -18.75 -27.18 -8.39
N SER A 305 -19.68 -27.36 -9.34
CA SER A 305 -19.53 -28.31 -10.47
C SER A 305 -18.66 -27.80 -11.62
N ASP A 306 -18.34 -26.53 -11.63
CA ASP A 306 -17.54 -25.87 -12.68
C ASP A 306 -16.05 -26.23 -12.57
N PRO A 307 -15.27 -26.08 -13.65
CA PRO A 307 -13.83 -26.14 -13.58
C PRO A 307 -13.28 -25.17 -12.53
N MET A 308 -12.31 -25.64 -11.74
CA MET A 308 -11.75 -24.87 -10.64
C MET A 308 -11.03 -23.63 -11.15
N SER A 309 -11.32 -22.48 -10.54
CA SER A 309 -10.52 -21.27 -10.63
C SER A 309 -10.41 -20.61 -9.26
N ALA A 310 -9.24 -20.09 -8.95
CA ALA A 310 -8.96 -19.49 -7.67
C ALA A 310 -7.91 -18.38 -7.79
N PHE A 311 -7.90 -17.47 -6.85
CA PHE A 311 -7.04 -16.29 -6.85
C PHE A 311 -6.16 -16.25 -5.59
N VAL A 312 -4.88 -16.01 -5.78
CA VAL A 312 -3.91 -15.86 -4.69
C VAL A 312 -3.89 -14.39 -4.27
N PHE A 313 -4.55 -14.09 -3.15
CA PHE A 313 -4.66 -12.71 -2.69
C PHE A 313 -3.56 -12.28 -1.71
N LYS A 314 -2.83 -13.25 -1.12
CA LYS A 314 -1.73 -12.99 -0.20
C LYS A 314 -0.72 -14.12 -0.23
N THR A 315 0.54 -13.79 -0.07
CA THR A 315 1.65 -14.75 0.07
C THR A 315 2.47 -14.41 1.32
N VAL A 316 2.86 -15.42 2.09
CA VAL A 316 3.74 -15.26 3.25
C VAL A 316 4.86 -16.30 3.16
N ALA A 317 6.10 -15.87 3.29
CA ALA A 317 7.26 -16.76 3.34
C ALA A 317 7.66 -17.02 4.81
N ASP A 318 7.15 -18.11 5.36
CA ASP A 318 7.52 -18.54 6.70
C ASP A 318 8.86 -19.30 6.66
N PRO A 319 9.86 -18.95 7.51
CA PRO A 319 11.17 -19.57 7.47
C PRO A 319 11.17 -21.07 7.83
N PHE A 320 10.17 -21.57 8.54
CA PHE A 320 10.06 -22.96 8.98
C PHE A 320 9.16 -23.79 8.11
N VAL A 321 8.05 -23.21 7.69
CA VAL A 321 7.00 -23.91 6.92
C VAL A 321 7.20 -23.74 5.41
N GLY A 322 7.87 -22.68 4.99
CA GLY A 322 8.05 -22.28 3.60
C GLY A 322 6.94 -21.35 3.12
N LYS A 323 6.73 -21.26 1.82
CA LYS A 323 5.76 -20.37 1.20
C LYS A 323 4.32 -20.81 1.53
N MET A 324 3.53 -19.88 2.04
CA MET A 324 2.12 -19.99 2.35
C MET A 324 1.34 -19.09 1.40
N SER A 325 0.46 -19.66 0.58
CA SER A 325 -0.35 -18.92 -0.39
C SER A 325 -1.81 -18.91 0.07
N TYR A 326 -2.33 -17.73 0.36
CA TYR A 326 -3.72 -17.51 0.76
C TYR A 326 -4.57 -17.41 -0.50
N ILE A 327 -5.53 -18.30 -0.63
CA ILE A 327 -6.25 -18.54 -1.85
C ILE A 327 -7.75 -18.43 -1.60
N LYS A 328 -8.45 -17.64 -2.42
CA LYS A 328 -9.90 -17.65 -2.53
C LYS A 328 -10.31 -18.46 -3.76
N VAL A 329 -11.16 -19.45 -3.56
CA VAL A 329 -11.70 -20.30 -4.64
C VAL A 329 -12.94 -19.62 -5.21
N PHE A 330 -12.95 -19.32 -6.51
CA PHE A 330 -14.10 -18.70 -7.18
C PHE A 330 -15.04 -19.67 -7.85
N SER A 331 -14.55 -20.79 -8.38
CA SER A 331 -15.36 -21.85 -8.94
C SER A 331 -14.75 -23.22 -8.70
N GLY A 332 -15.55 -24.26 -8.74
CA GLY A 332 -15.08 -25.62 -8.58
C GLY A 332 -14.55 -25.94 -7.18
N LYS A 333 -13.58 -26.83 -7.13
CA LYS A 333 -12.95 -27.33 -5.88
C LYS A 333 -11.43 -27.34 -6.00
N LEU A 334 -10.76 -26.83 -4.98
CA LEU A 334 -9.32 -26.95 -4.81
C LEU A 334 -9.01 -28.13 -3.88
N THR A 335 -8.22 -29.08 -4.38
CA THR A 335 -7.85 -30.31 -3.62
C THR A 335 -6.35 -30.49 -3.57
N PRO A 336 -5.77 -30.96 -2.46
CA PRO A 336 -4.35 -31.25 -2.36
C PRO A 336 -3.88 -32.25 -3.43
N ASN A 337 -2.63 -32.09 -3.85
CA ASN A 337 -1.96 -32.95 -4.84
C ASN A 337 -2.51 -32.90 -6.28
N LYS A 338 -3.56 -32.12 -6.56
CA LYS A 338 -4.06 -31.88 -7.92
C LYS A 338 -3.08 -30.96 -8.66
N GLU A 339 -2.89 -31.20 -9.95
CA GLU A 339 -2.18 -30.27 -10.85
C GLU A 339 -3.12 -29.15 -11.28
N VAL A 340 -2.61 -27.93 -11.30
CA VAL A 340 -3.33 -26.73 -11.69
C VAL A 340 -2.43 -25.87 -12.59
N VAL A 341 -3.04 -25.07 -13.44
CA VAL A 341 -2.33 -24.10 -14.30
C VAL A 341 -2.32 -22.75 -13.60
N ASN A 342 -1.15 -22.14 -13.44
CA ASN A 342 -1.02 -20.75 -13.09
C ASN A 342 -1.26 -19.92 -14.37
N ALA A 343 -2.44 -19.32 -14.51
CA ALA A 343 -2.83 -18.56 -15.69
C ALA A 343 -2.01 -17.26 -15.87
N THR A 344 -1.35 -16.78 -14.81
CA THR A 344 -0.52 -15.58 -14.87
C THR A 344 0.86 -15.86 -15.51
N THR A 345 1.46 -17.02 -15.18
CA THR A 345 2.81 -17.40 -15.65
C THR A 345 2.79 -18.47 -16.72
N GLY A 346 1.69 -19.17 -16.93
CA GLY A 346 1.57 -20.32 -17.82
C GLY A 346 2.18 -21.62 -17.26
N SER A 347 2.69 -21.62 -16.03
CA SER A 347 3.30 -22.78 -15.41
C SER A 347 2.28 -23.76 -14.85
N THR A 348 2.62 -25.06 -14.81
CA THR A 348 1.83 -26.07 -14.10
C THR A 348 2.37 -26.20 -12.69
N GLU A 349 1.49 -26.12 -11.71
CA GLU A 349 1.81 -26.19 -10.30
C GLU A 349 1.05 -27.35 -9.63
N LYS A 350 1.64 -27.92 -8.60
CA LYS A 350 0.97 -28.94 -7.79
C LYS A 350 0.42 -28.30 -6.51
N VAL A 351 -0.86 -28.50 -6.24
CA VAL A 351 -1.49 -27.99 -5.01
C VAL A 351 -0.87 -28.67 -3.80
N GLY A 352 -0.32 -27.87 -2.90
CA GLY A 352 0.25 -28.32 -1.66
C GLY A 352 -0.81 -28.75 -0.64
N LYS A 353 -0.40 -29.00 0.59
CA LYS A 353 -1.30 -29.23 1.71
C LYS A 353 -2.20 -28.00 1.93
N LEU A 354 -3.50 -28.22 2.09
CA LEU A 354 -4.45 -27.15 2.39
C LEU A 354 -4.70 -27.06 3.90
N VAL A 355 -4.70 -25.81 4.40
CA VAL A 355 -5.05 -25.52 5.79
C VAL A 355 -5.98 -24.32 5.84
N THR A 356 -6.79 -24.21 6.90
CA THR A 356 -7.34 -22.92 7.34
C THR A 356 -6.57 -22.46 8.55
N LEU A 357 -6.63 -21.16 8.84
CA LEU A 357 -5.89 -20.56 9.93
C LEU A 357 -6.83 -20.11 11.06
N GLN A 358 -6.30 -20.17 12.27
CA GLN A 358 -6.84 -19.51 13.44
C GLN A 358 -5.68 -18.69 14.04
N GLY A 359 -5.43 -17.53 13.45
CA GLY A 359 -4.19 -16.81 13.68
C GLY A 359 -2.96 -17.69 13.33
N LYS A 360 -2.11 -17.99 14.33
CA LYS A 360 -0.91 -18.82 14.16
C LYS A 360 -1.24 -20.31 13.98
N LYS A 361 -2.41 -20.78 14.44
CA LYS A 361 -2.77 -22.20 14.44
C LYS A 361 -3.24 -22.63 13.05
N GLN A 362 -2.63 -23.67 12.50
CA GLN A 362 -3.01 -24.30 11.23
C GLN A 362 -3.95 -25.47 11.49
N ILE A 363 -5.05 -25.53 10.74
CA ILE A 363 -6.05 -26.61 10.80
C ILE A 363 -6.15 -27.22 9.42
N ASP A 364 -5.88 -28.52 9.32
CA ASP A 364 -5.90 -29.24 8.04
C ASP A 364 -7.28 -29.26 7.41
N VAL A 365 -7.33 -29.04 6.09
CA VAL A 365 -8.54 -29.06 5.28
C VAL A 365 -8.34 -30.04 4.14
N ALA A 366 -9.31 -30.94 3.95
CA ALA A 366 -9.25 -31.97 2.91
C ALA A 366 -9.48 -31.41 1.51
N GLU A 367 -10.36 -30.42 1.38
CA GLU A 367 -10.71 -29.75 0.14
C GLU A 367 -11.29 -28.34 0.45
N ALA A 368 -11.20 -27.41 -0.49
CA ALA A 368 -11.88 -26.13 -0.43
C ALA A 368 -12.85 -26.01 -1.61
N GLY A 369 -14.13 -25.74 -1.32
CA GLY A 369 -15.16 -25.49 -2.33
C GLY A 369 -15.12 -24.03 -2.81
N CYS A 370 -15.90 -23.75 -3.87
CA CYS A 370 -16.06 -22.36 -4.33
C CYS A 370 -16.60 -21.47 -3.22
N GLY A 371 -16.14 -20.23 -3.20
CA GLY A 371 -16.43 -19.25 -2.17
C GLY A 371 -15.56 -19.35 -0.91
N ASP A 372 -14.81 -20.44 -0.70
CA ASP A 372 -14.00 -20.61 0.52
C ASP A 372 -12.61 -19.97 0.41
N ILE A 373 -12.05 -19.62 1.57
CA ILE A 373 -10.69 -19.13 1.72
C ILE A 373 -9.85 -20.19 2.44
N VAL A 374 -8.73 -20.55 1.83
CA VAL A 374 -7.77 -21.50 2.36
C VAL A 374 -6.34 -21.05 2.14
N VAL A 375 -5.41 -21.69 2.83
CA VAL A 375 -3.98 -21.49 2.64
C VAL A 375 -3.35 -22.77 2.09
N ALA A 376 -2.71 -22.67 0.93
CA ALA A 376 -1.93 -23.76 0.35
C ALA A 376 -0.46 -23.61 0.76
N MET A 377 0.11 -24.73 1.22
CA MET A 377 1.49 -24.77 1.70
C MET A 377 2.43 -25.16 0.57
N LYS A 378 3.58 -24.47 0.47
CA LYS A 378 4.69 -24.82 -0.44
C LYS A 378 4.31 -24.86 -1.94
N MET A 379 3.39 -24.01 -2.38
CA MET A 379 3.14 -23.75 -3.79
C MET A 379 4.06 -22.64 -4.33
N ASN A 380 4.46 -22.76 -5.59
CA ASN A 380 5.25 -21.70 -6.25
C ASN A 380 4.32 -20.76 -7.01
N VAL A 381 3.46 -20.06 -6.27
CA VAL A 381 2.54 -19.02 -6.77
C VAL A 381 2.73 -17.75 -5.95
N ASN A 382 2.42 -16.61 -6.55
CA ASN A 382 2.60 -15.27 -5.94
C ASN A 382 1.25 -14.58 -5.73
N THR A 383 1.26 -13.54 -4.93
CA THR A 383 0.12 -12.61 -4.82
C THR A 383 -0.25 -12.07 -6.20
N ASN A 384 -1.54 -12.02 -6.52
CA ASN A 384 -2.12 -11.72 -7.83
C ASN A 384 -2.08 -12.85 -8.87
N ASP A 385 -1.57 -14.03 -8.55
CA ASP A 385 -1.69 -15.15 -9.46
C ASP A 385 -3.10 -15.75 -9.47
N THR A 386 -3.55 -16.13 -10.67
CA THR A 386 -4.76 -16.93 -10.86
C THR A 386 -4.37 -18.37 -11.15
N ILE A 387 -4.94 -19.31 -10.40
CA ILE A 387 -4.74 -20.74 -10.61
C ILE A 387 -6.05 -21.41 -11.08
N CYS A 388 -5.95 -22.24 -12.10
CA CYS A 388 -7.10 -22.83 -12.78
C CYS A 388 -6.94 -24.31 -13.03
N ASP A 389 -8.08 -24.99 -13.26
CA ASP A 389 -8.10 -26.27 -13.93
C ASP A 389 -7.70 -26.10 -15.40
N SER A 390 -6.93 -27.03 -15.96
CA SER A 390 -6.54 -27.02 -17.36
C SER A 390 -7.71 -27.05 -18.35
N ALA A 391 -8.88 -27.47 -17.92
CA ALA A 391 -10.10 -27.49 -18.73
C ALA A 391 -10.66 -26.07 -18.99
N ARG A 392 -10.37 -25.09 -18.12
CA ARG A 392 -10.77 -23.68 -18.29
C ARG A 392 -9.70 -22.80 -17.68
N VAL A 393 -8.83 -22.26 -18.50
CA VAL A 393 -7.79 -21.31 -18.06
C VAL A 393 -8.33 -19.90 -18.22
N VAL A 394 -8.48 -19.20 -17.09
CA VAL A 394 -8.90 -17.80 -17.01
C VAL A 394 -7.96 -17.04 -16.10
N LYS A 395 -7.72 -15.77 -16.41
CA LYS A 395 -6.89 -14.87 -15.60
C LYS A 395 -7.75 -13.76 -15.02
N PHE A 396 -7.72 -13.60 -13.71
CA PHE A 396 -8.41 -12.49 -13.04
C PHE A 396 -7.55 -11.23 -13.03
N ALA A 397 -8.22 -10.08 -12.99
CA ALA A 397 -7.55 -8.79 -12.87
C ALA A 397 -6.74 -8.73 -11.56
N PRO A 398 -5.50 -8.23 -11.59
CA PRO A 398 -4.68 -8.12 -10.39
C PRO A 398 -5.22 -7.04 -9.45
N MET A 399 -5.02 -7.22 -8.15
CA MET A 399 -5.23 -6.17 -7.16
C MET A 399 -4.27 -5.01 -7.41
N THR A 400 -4.77 -3.79 -7.26
CA THR A 400 -3.96 -2.58 -7.37
C THR A 400 -3.51 -2.14 -5.98
N PHE A 401 -2.21 -2.08 -5.78
CA PHE A 401 -1.60 -1.67 -4.52
C PHE A 401 -1.17 -0.20 -4.55
N PRO A 402 -1.14 0.49 -3.40
CA PRO A 402 -0.54 1.82 -3.29
C PRO A 402 0.95 1.76 -3.59
N LYS A 403 1.45 2.76 -4.32
CA LYS A 403 2.87 2.85 -4.68
C LYS A 403 3.71 3.29 -3.48
N PRO A 404 4.87 2.65 -3.22
CA PRO A 404 5.76 3.06 -2.15
C PRO A 404 6.41 4.41 -2.47
N CYS A 405 6.22 5.39 -1.57
CA CYS A 405 6.70 6.76 -1.75
C CYS A 405 7.74 7.21 -0.70
N TYR A 406 7.90 6.46 0.39
CA TYR A 406 8.88 6.74 1.43
C TYR A 406 10.17 5.97 1.17
N LYS A 407 11.26 6.70 0.82
CA LYS A 407 12.52 6.14 0.33
C LYS A 407 13.64 6.33 1.34
N MET A 408 14.39 5.25 1.63
CA MET A 408 15.60 5.31 2.44
C MET A 408 16.72 4.50 1.78
N ALA A 409 17.94 4.99 1.89
CA ALA A 409 19.13 4.23 1.50
C ALA A 409 19.42 3.17 2.57
N VAL A 410 19.74 1.95 2.15
CA VAL A 410 19.99 0.80 3.02
C VAL A 410 21.41 0.31 2.81
N ARG A 411 22.14 0.09 3.90
CA ARG A 411 23.48 -0.47 3.90
C ARG A 411 23.58 -1.64 4.87
N ALA A 412 24.39 -2.60 4.52
CA ALA A 412 24.75 -3.68 5.44
C ALA A 412 25.51 -3.11 6.66
N LYS A 413 25.09 -3.46 7.88
CA LYS A 413 25.84 -3.10 9.09
C LYS A 413 27.14 -3.89 9.21
N LYS A 414 27.15 -5.11 8.67
CA LYS A 414 28.34 -5.95 8.57
C LYS A 414 28.74 -6.10 7.11
N GLN A 415 29.99 -5.81 6.79
CA GLN A 415 30.55 -6.03 5.46
C GLN A 415 30.40 -7.50 5.03
N GLY A 416 29.91 -7.75 3.83
CA GLY A 416 29.70 -9.09 3.26
C GLY A 416 28.27 -9.63 3.41
N ASP A 417 27.37 -8.92 4.10
CA ASP A 417 25.95 -9.32 4.22
C ASP A 417 25.06 -8.79 3.07
N GLU A 418 25.62 -8.04 2.10
CA GLU A 418 24.85 -7.41 0.99
C GLU A 418 24.06 -8.44 0.16
N SER A 419 24.67 -9.60 -0.13
CA SER A 419 23.99 -10.67 -0.87
C SER A 419 22.83 -11.30 -0.08
N LYS A 420 22.99 -11.42 1.23
CA LYS A 420 21.93 -11.94 2.13
C LYS A 420 20.77 -10.94 2.22
N ILE A 421 21.08 -9.63 2.29
CA ILE A 421 20.06 -8.57 2.28
C ILE A 421 19.27 -8.64 0.98
N SER A 422 19.96 -8.72 -0.17
CA SER A 422 19.26 -8.81 -1.47
C SER A 422 18.36 -10.04 -1.56
N ALA A 423 18.82 -11.20 -1.09
CA ALA A 423 18.02 -12.43 -1.08
C ALA A 423 16.80 -12.32 -0.11
N ALA A 424 16.99 -11.70 1.06
CA ALA A 424 15.90 -11.45 2.01
C ALA A 424 14.88 -10.45 1.43
N MET A 425 15.35 -9.36 0.81
CA MET A 425 14.49 -8.36 0.20
C MET A 425 13.68 -8.91 -0.98
N THR A 426 14.26 -9.80 -1.80
CA THR A 426 13.52 -10.48 -2.86
C THR A 426 12.31 -11.24 -2.28
N ARG A 427 12.49 -11.97 -1.19
CA ARG A 427 11.40 -12.68 -0.52
C ARG A 427 10.36 -11.73 0.08
N LEU A 428 10.81 -10.63 0.69
CA LEU A 428 9.90 -9.62 1.26
C LEU A 428 9.06 -8.93 0.17
N MET A 429 9.63 -8.66 -1.00
CA MET A 429 8.91 -8.09 -2.15
C MET A 429 7.93 -9.08 -2.80
N GLU A 430 8.16 -10.40 -2.67
CA GLU A 430 7.18 -11.43 -3.07
C GLU A 430 5.97 -11.48 -2.13
N GLU A 431 6.17 -11.14 -0.85
CA GLU A 431 5.09 -11.10 0.15
C GLU A 431 4.31 -9.78 0.10
N ASP A 432 5.02 -8.67 0.02
CA ASP A 432 4.46 -7.33 0.09
C ASP A 432 4.79 -6.53 -1.18
N LEU A 433 3.79 -6.36 -2.03
CA LEU A 433 3.89 -5.64 -3.30
C LEU A 433 3.98 -4.10 -3.12
N THR A 434 3.97 -3.62 -1.88
CA THR A 434 4.17 -2.20 -1.54
C THR A 434 5.60 -1.90 -1.09
N ILE A 435 6.52 -2.85 -1.31
CA ILE A 435 7.96 -2.69 -1.09
C ILE A 435 8.67 -2.65 -2.45
N ASP A 436 9.61 -1.72 -2.64
CA ASP A 436 10.53 -1.69 -3.77
C ASP A 436 11.96 -1.56 -3.25
N TYR A 437 12.86 -2.43 -3.72
CA TYR A 437 14.27 -2.43 -3.32
C TYR A 437 15.17 -2.52 -4.54
N LYS A 438 15.86 -1.43 -4.86
CA LYS A 438 16.66 -1.33 -6.06
C LYS A 438 17.90 -0.47 -5.91
N LEU A 439 18.90 -0.74 -6.73
CA LEU A 439 20.10 0.09 -6.85
C LEU A 439 19.77 1.40 -7.56
N ASP A 440 20.12 2.55 -6.96
CA ASP A 440 20.19 3.82 -7.67
C ASP A 440 21.55 3.92 -8.37
N PRO A 441 21.59 3.84 -9.71
CA PRO A 441 22.85 3.86 -10.45
C PRO A 441 23.56 5.22 -10.38
N SER A 442 22.83 6.29 -10.02
CA SER A 442 23.38 7.65 -9.92
C SER A 442 24.17 7.87 -8.64
N THR A 443 23.74 7.26 -7.54
CA THR A 443 24.38 7.39 -6.22
C THR A 443 25.09 6.13 -5.76
N ASN A 444 24.89 5.02 -6.49
CA ASN A 444 25.34 3.68 -6.14
C ASN A 444 24.87 3.25 -4.74
N GLU A 445 23.66 3.66 -4.36
CA GLU A 445 23.02 3.28 -3.11
C GLU A 445 21.86 2.30 -3.36
N MET A 446 21.70 1.32 -2.48
CA MET A 446 20.51 0.48 -2.46
C MET A 446 19.37 1.25 -1.79
N ILE A 447 18.29 1.48 -2.50
CA ILE A 447 17.14 2.25 -2.05
C ILE A 447 15.98 1.30 -1.73
N LEU A 448 15.51 1.37 -0.49
CA LEU A 448 14.29 0.73 -0.01
C LEU A 448 13.17 1.76 -0.01
N SER A 449 12.12 1.47 -0.76
CA SER A 449 10.90 2.27 -0.81
C SER A 449 9.77 1.51 -0.11
N THR A 450 9.03 2.20 0.75
CA THR A 450 7.90 1.67 1.52
C THR A 450 6.76 2.68 1.53
N LEU A 451 5.61 2.32 2.09
CA LEU A 451 4.48 3.24 2.22
C LEU A 451 4.73 4.34 3.26
N GLY A 452 5.55 4.08 4.28
CA GLY A 452 5.85 5.05 5.34
C GLY A 452 6.89 4.56 6.33
N GLY A 453 7.16 5.36 7.36
CA GLY A 453 8.22 5.09 8.35
C GLY A 453 7.95 3.83 9.18
N LEU A 454 6.70 3.60 9.62
CA LEU A 454 6.35 2.40 10.38
C LEU A 454 6.50 1.13 9.53
N HIS A 455 6.18 1.22 8.24
CA HIS A 455 6.38 0.12 7.29
C HIS A 455 7.88 -0.17 7.10
N LEU A 456 8.72 0.86 6.93
CA LEU A 456 10.18 0.72 6.89
C LEU A 456 10.71 0.01 8.14
N ASP A 457 10.27 0.44 9.33
CA ASP A 457 10.69 -0.16 10.59
C ASP A 457 10.30 -1.64 10.70
N SER A 458 9.12 -2.03 10.20
CA SER A 458 8.69 -3.42 10.13
C SER A 458 9.55 -4.26 9.19
N VAL A 459 9.87 -3.72 8.01
CA VAL A 459 10.77 -4.39 7.04
C VAL A 459 12.17 -4.58 7.64
N VAL A 460 12.75 -3.55 8.24
CA VAL A 460 14.07 -3.61 8.92
C VAL A 460 14.03 -4.58 10.09
N GLY A 461 12.95 -4.57 10.87
CA GLY A 461 12.74 -5.52 11.98
C GLY A 461 12.70 -6.97 11.50
N ARG A 462 12.05 -7.25 10.36
CA ARG A 462 12.01 -8.58 9.74
C ARG A 462 13.36 -9.02 9.19
N LEU A 463 14.13 -8.11 8.58
CA LEU A 463 15.49 -8.41 8.14
C LEU A 463 16.35 -8.90 9.31
N ALA A 464 16.28 -8.22 10.45
CA ALA A 464 17.02 -8.61 11.65
C ALA A 464 16.46 -9.87 12.31
N GLY A 465 15.15 -9.94 12.56
CA GLY A 465 14.52 -10.98 13.37
C GLY A 465 14.31 -12.30 12.61
N THR A 466 13.95 -12.23 11.33
CA THR A 466 13.61 -13.41 10.51
C THR A 466 14.79 -13.88 9.68
N PHE A 467 15.53 -12.95 9.08
CA PHE A 467 16.61 -13.28 8.14
C PHE A 467 18.00 -13.15 8.76
N GLY A 468 18.11 -12.65 10.00
CA GLY A 468 19.38 -12.52 10.73
C GLY A 468 20.34 -11.51 10.12
N VAL A 469 19.84 -10.49 9.43
CA VAL A 469 20.63 -9.47 8.73
C VAL A 469 20.31 -8.10 9.27
N GLU A 470 21.32 -7.40 9.80
CA GLU A 470 21.17 -6.04 10.30
C GLU A 470 21.56 -5.01 9.24
N VAL A 471 20.73 -3.99 9.10
CA VAL A 471 20.94 -2.88 8.16
C VAL A 471 20.96 -1.53 8.87
N GLU A 472 21.62 -0.57 8.25
CA GLU A 472 21.54 0.85 8.58
C GLU A 472 20.76 1.58 7.49
N THR A 473 19.88 2.48 7.90
CA THR A 473 19.09 3.31 6.99
C THR A 473 19.53 4.76 7.09
N SER A 474 19.57 5.43 5.95
CA SER A 474 19.89 6.86 5.86
C SER A 474 19.07 7.53 4.76
N VAL A 475 18.95 8.85 4.83
CA VAL A 475 18.36 9.62 3.72
C VAL A 475 19.18 9.38 2.46
N PRO A 476 18.54 9.06 1.32
CA PRO A 476 19.23 8.84 0.06
C PRO A 476 20.07 10.06 -0.36
N LYS A 477 21.22 9.83 -0.94
CA LYS A 477 22.02 10.91 -1.51
C LYS A 477 21.31 11.52 -2.72
N ILE A 478 21.50 12.81 -2.87
CA ILE A 478 20.99 13.53 -4.03
C ILE A 478 21.97 13.37 -5.20
N SER A 479 21.46 12.97 -6.34
CA SER A 479 22.24 12.79 -7.56
C SER A 479 22.56 14.12 -8.23
N TYR A 480 23.37 14.94 -7.59
CA TYR A 480 23.86 16.18 -8.20
C TYR A 480 24.67 15.89 -9.46
N ARG A 481 24.82 16.91 -10.32
CA ARG A 481 25.67 16.89 -11.51
C ARG A 481 26.51 18.18 -11.55
N GLU A 482 27.54 18.16 -12.38
CA GLU A 482 28.30 19.37 -12.71
C GLU A 482 28.15 19.67 -14.20
N THR A 483 28.27 20.91 -14.59
CA THR A 483 28.30 21.38 -15.98
C THR A 483 29.19 22.62 -16.09
N ILE A 484 29.37 23.14 -17.29
CA ILE A 484 30.15 24.34 -17.56
C ILE A 484 29.27 25.41 -18.21
N ARG A 485 29.63 26.68 -18.02
CA ARG A 485 28.93 27.81 -18.67
C ARG A 485 29.69 28.42 -19.83
N LYS A 486 31.02 28.26 -19.87
CA LYS A 486 31.91 28.95 -20.78
C LYS A 486 32.68 27.99 -21.65
N LYS A 487 32.85 28.37 -22.91
CA LYS A 487 33.78 27.72 -23.83
C LYS A 487 35.23 28.07 -23.47
N VAL A 488 36.09 27.03 -23.40
CA VAL A 488 37.53 27.19 -23.13
C VAL A 488 38.36 26.28 -24.05
N LYS A 489 39.60 26.70 -24.29
CA LYS A 489 40.60 25.90 -25.00
C LYS A 489 41.80 25.72 -24.10
N VAL A 490 42.18 24.49 -23.81
CA VAL A 490 43.24 24.15 -22.87
C VAL A 490 44.16 23.08 -23.39
N GLN A 491 45.41 23.11 -22.92
CA GLN A 491 46.41 22.08 -23.20
C GLN A 491 46.46 21.08 -22.04
N GLY A 492 46.42 19.78 -22.36
CA GLY A 492 46.76 18.71 -21.44
C GLY A 492 48.03 18.01 -21.87
N ARG A 493 49.08 18.10 -21.06
CA ARG A 493 50.36 17.52 -21.39
C ARG A 493 50.82 16.52 -20.32
N HIS A 494 50.94 15.27 -20.71
CA HIS A 494 51.54 14.23 -19.88
C HIS A 494 52.94 13.91 -20.36
N LYS A 495 53.95 14.25 -19.55
CA LYS A 495 55.36 13.94 -19.81
C LYS A 495 55.96 13.33 -18.54
N LYS A 496 56.35 12.06 -18.60
CA LYS A 496 57.02 11.36 -17.51
C LYS A 496 58.21 10.59 -18.03
N GLN A 497 59.37 10.75 -17.42
CA GLN A 497 60.59 10.04 -17.77
C GLN A 497 61.18 9.46 -16.47
N SER A 498 61.14 8.16 -16.34
CA SER A 498 61.61 7.42 -15.18
C SER A 498 62.44 6.19 -15.62
N GLY A 499 63.61 6.45 -16.32
CA GLY A 499 64.49 5.40 -16.79
C GLY A 499 63.90 4.52 -17.91
N GLY A 500 64.60 4.36 -19.05
CA GLY A 500 64.12 3.58 -20.19
C GLY A 500 63.15 4.38 -21.10
N HIS A 501 62.06 3.74 -21.56
CA HIS A 501 61.03 4.39 -22.39
C HIS A 501 60.24 5.44 -21.56
N GLY A 502 60.15 6.69 -22.06
CA GLY A 502 59.34 7.75 -21.49
C GLY A 502 57.85 7.58 -21.79
N GLN A 503 57.04 8.43 -21.18
CA GLN A 503 55.62 8.56 -21.52
C GLN A 503 55.37 9.98 -22.02
N TYR A 504 54.78 10.13 -23.21
CA TYR A 504 54.49 11.41 -23.80
C TYR A 504 53.11 11.43 -24.46
N GLY A 505 52.26 12.36 -24.05
CA GLY A 505 50.98 12.69 -24.64
C GLY A 505 50.70 14.17 -24.50
N ASP A 506 50.27 14.81 -25.56
CA ASP A 506 50.01 16.26 -25.60
C ASP A 506 48.79 16.53 -26.49
N VAL A 507 47.77 17.13 -25.92
CA VAL A 507 46.48 17.41 -26.55
C VAL A 507 46.03 18.82 -26.28
N TRP A 508 45.42 19.48 -27.25
CA TRP A 508 44.67 20.72 -27.08
C TRP A 508 43.19 20.41 -27.30
N ILE A 509 42.37 20.69 -26.31
CA ILE A 509 40.95 20.40 -26.33
C ILE A 509 40.14 21.65 -26.09
N GLU A 510 39.16 21.88 -26.95
CA GLU A 510 38.12 22.87 -26.71
C GLU A 510 36.95 22.21 -25.97
N PHE A 511 36.59 22.74 -24.84
CA PHE A 511 35.40 22.35 -24.09
C PHE A 511 34.33 23.41 -24.25
N GLU A 512 33.12 22.99 -24.61
CA GLU A 512 31.96 23.89 -24.73
C GLU A 512 30.71 23.25 -24.16
N PRO A 513 29.77 24.09 -23.56
CA PRO A 513 28.51 23.58 -23.10
C PRO A 513 27.65 23.05 -24.26
N CYS A 514 26.91 21.97 -24.03
CA CYS A 514 25.95 21.42 -24.98
C CYS A 514 24.71 20.88 -24.30
N VAL A 515 23.68 20.54 -25.09
CA VAL A 515 22.46 19.92 -24.59
C VAL A 515 22.57 18.41 -24.83
N SER A 516 23.24 17.72 -23.91
CA SER A 516 23.36 16.25 -23.92
C SER A 516 23.68 15.75 -22.51
N ASP A 517 23.12 14.65 -22.11
CA ASP A 517 23.50 13.99 -20.84
C ASP A 517 24.85 13.26 -20.96
N ASP A 518 25.23 12.84 -22.15
CA ASP A 518 26.48 12.18 -22.44
C ASP A 518 27.53 13.17 -23.01
N LEU A 519 28.80 12.83 -22.82
CA LEU A 519 29.92 13.55 -23.44
C LEU A 519 29.85 13.45 -24.97
N ILE A 520 29.83 14.62 -25.64
CA ILE A 520 30.00 14.67 -27.09
C ILE A 520 31.49 14.86 -27.40
N PHE A 521 32.10 13.93 -28.15
CA PHE A 521 33.49 14.04 -28.60
C PHE A 521 33.55 14.29 -30.09
N GLU A 522 34.30 15.34 -30.49
CA GLU A 522 34.62 15.63 -31.90
C GLU A 522 36.13 15.76 -32.09
N GLU A 523 36.59 15.50 -33.29
CA GLU A 523 37.98 15.72 -33.68
C GLU A 523 38.07 16.73 -34.81
N LYS A 524 38.99 17.69 -34.70
CA LYS A 524 39.29 18.73 -35.69
C LYS A 524 40.79 18.97 -35.80
N VAL A 525 41.58 17.90 -35.65
CA VAL A 525 43.04 17.96 -35.72
C VAL A 525 43.52 18.20 -37.17
N PHE A 526 44.33 19.22 -37.36
CA PHE A 526 44.91 19.55 -38.64
C PHE A 526 46.35 19.04 -38.74
N GLY A 527 46.79 18.62 -39.96
CA GLY A 527 48.17 18.27 -40.25
C GLY A 527 48.74 17.02 -39.56
N GLY A 528 47.90 16.20 -38.92
CA GLY A 528 48.36 14.97 -38.25
C GLY A 528 49.14 15.21 -36.93
N ALA A 529 48.93 16.36 -36.27
CA ALA A 529 49.58 16.73 -35.02
C ALA A 529 49.38 15.66 -33.92
N VAL A 530 48.22 15.04 -33.89
CA VAL A 530 47.93 13.81 -33.12
C VAL A 530 47.59 12.69 -34.11
N PRO A 531 48.28 11.56 -34.09
CA PRO A 531 47.95 10.40 -34.94
C PRO A 531 46.54 9.86 -34.63
N LYS A 532 45.77 9.49 -35.66
CA LYS A 532 44.36 9.05 -35.57
C LYS A 532 44.16 7.84 -34.66
N ASN A 533 45.15 6.96 -34.56
CA ASN A 533 45.09 5.79 -33.67
C ASN A 533 45.03 6.15 -32.17
N PHE A 534 45.37 7.38 -31.80
CA PHE A 534 45.26 7.86 -30.40
C PHE A 534 43.96 8.59 -30.08
N PHE A 535 43.09 8.92 -31.07
CA PHE A 535 41.84 9.59 -30.86
C PHE A 535 40.91 8.79 -29.92
N PRO A 536 40.75 7.44 -30.07
CA PRO A 536 39.96 6.65 -29.14
C PRO A 536 40.50 6.67 -27.70
N ALA A 537 41.82 6.80 -27.53
CA ALA A 537 42.42 6.90 -26.22
C ALA A 537 42.12 8.25 -25.55
N VAL A 538 42.12 9.36 -26.32
CA VAL A 538 41.71 10.69 -25.84
C VAL A 538 40.23 10.67 -25.43
N GLU A 539 39.37 10.16 -26.31
CA GLU A 539 37.93 10.04 -26.02
C GLU A 539 37.66 9.21 -24.75
N LYS A 540 38.27 8.03 -24.66
CA LYS A 540 38.16 7.17 -23.45
C LYS A 540 38.65 7.87 -22.18
N GLY A 541 39.75 8.65 -22.30
CA GLY A 541 40.26 9.45 -21.19
C GLY A 541 39.27 10.51 -20.72
N LEU A 542 38.57 11.15 -21.64
CA LEU A 542 37.50 12.12 -21.34
C LEU A 542 36.28 11.42 -20.77
N GLN A 543 35.80 10.30 -21.35
CA GLN A 543 34.66 9.53 -20.86
C GLN A 543 34.86 9.02 -19.43
N GLU A 544 36.09 8.68 -19.04
CA GLU A 544 36.39 8.33 -17.65
C GLU A 544 36.48 9.57 -16.76
N SER A 545 36.99 10.69 -17.29
CA SER A 545 37.13 11.93 -16.51
C SER A 545 35.82 12.61 -16.20
N VAL A 546 34.82 12.61 -17.10
CA VAL A 546 33.50 13.22 -16.86
C VAL A 546 32.70 12.54 -15.73
N LYS A 547 33.11 11.35 -15.32
CA LYS A 547 32.49 10.67 -14.16
C LYS A 547 32.79 11.39 -12.86
N LYS A 548 33.79 12.27 -12.80
CA LYS A 548 34.21 13.01 -11.61
C LYS A 548 34.46 14.49 -11.97
N GLY A 549 33.54 15.35 -11.57
CA GLY A 549 33.65 16.80 -11.74
C GLY A 549 34.67 17.45 -10.81
N VAL A 550 34.91 18.73 -11.00
CA VAL A 550 36.00 19.48 -10.33
C VAL A 550 35.51 20.27 -9.12
N LEU A 551 34.19 20.46 -8.91
CA LEU A 551 33.63 21.21 -7.78
C LEU A 551 33.42 20.33 -6.55
N ALA A 552 32.65 19.27 -6.71
CA ALA A 552 32.28 18.35 -5.62
C ALA A 552 32.42 16.87 -6.03
N GLY A 553 33.01 16.60 -7.20
CA GLY A 553 33.23 15.26 -7.71
C GLY A 553 32.02 14.58 -8.32
N PHE A 554 30.94 15.30 -8.61
CA PHE A 554 29.75 14.75 -9.27
C PHE A 554 29.99 14.56 -10.77
N PRO A 555 29.31 13.61 -11.43
CA PRO A 555 29.43 13.44 -12.87
C PRO A 555 29.08 14.71 -13.65
N VAL A 556 29.85 14.99 -14.72
CA VAL A 556 29.65 16.14 -15.58
C VAL A 556 28.73 15.78 -16.73
N VAL A 557 27.75 16.63 -17.00
CA VAL A 557 26.78 16.54 -18.12
C VAL A 557 26.82 17.83 -18.95
N GLY A 558 26.23 17.78 -20.13
CA GLY A 558 26.17 18.95 -21.00
C GLY A 558 27.55 19.40 -21.52
N LEU A 559 28.47 18.44 -21.79
CA LEU A 559 29.82 18.74 -22.17
C LEU A 559 30.12 18.23 -23.57
N LYS A 560 30.61 19.12 -24.44
CA LYS A 560 31.20 18.79 -25.72
C LYS A 560 32.70 19.08 -25.67
N ALA A 561 33.50 18.11 -26.06
CA ALA A 561 34.95 18.18 -26.13
C ALA A 561 35.42 18.01 -27.59
N ILE A 562 36.18 18.97 -28.09
CA ILE A 562 36.70 18.98 -29.45
C ILE A 562 38.22 18.90 -29.37
N LEU A 563 38.82 17.80 -29.86
CA LEU A 563 40.26 17.69 -29.98
C LEU A 563 40.69 18.49 -31.20
N VAL A 564 41.49 19.56 -31.00
CA VAL A 564 41.84 20.51 -32.06
C VAL A 564 43.30 20.49 -32.43
N ASP A 565 44.21 20.12 -31.52
CA ASP A 565 45.65 20.11 -31.75
C ASP A 565 46.37 19.21 -30.76
N GLY A 566 47.68 19.02 -30.90
CA GLY A 566 48.52 18.29 -29.98
C GLY A 566 49.91 18.01 -30.55
N SER A 567 50.64 17.13 -29.89
CA SER A 567 51.91 16.61 -30.40
C SER A 567 52.16 15.20 -29.90
N TYR A 568 52.99 14.48 -30.64
CA TYR A 568 53.36 13.11 -30.25
C TYR A 568 54.87 12.91 -30.34
N HIS A 569 55.37 11.91 -29.64
CA HIS A 569 56.75 11.46 -29.71
C HIS A 569 56.80 10.06 -30.31
N PRO A 570 57.63 9.82 -31.37
CA PRO A 570 57.61 8.52 -32.08
C PRO A 570 57.85 7.28 -31.22
N VAL A 571 58.57 7.42 -30.11
CA VAL A 571 58.94 6.31 -29.20
C VAL A 571 58.16 6.32 -27.89
N ASP A 572 57.90 7.51 -27.30
CA ASP A 572 57.37 7.63 -25.93
C ASP A 572 55.84 7.85 -25.90
N SER A 573 55.22 8.01 -27.07
CA SER A 573 53.75 8.16 -27.13
C SER A 573 53.06 6.82 -27.07
N SER A 574 52.02 6.74 -26.23
CA SER A 574 51.19 5.56 -26.06
C SER A 574 49.73 5.96 -25.82
N GLU A 575 48.78 5.03 -25.99
CA GLU A 575 47.37 5.23 -25.66
C GLU A 575 47.19 5.72 -24.20
N MET A 576 47.93 5.12 -23.26
CA MET A 576 47.87 5.53 -21.84
C MET A 576 48.35 6.98 -21.65
N ALA A 577 49.40 7.41 -22.35
CA ALA A 577 49.91 8.77 -22.26
C ALA A 577 48.90 9.80 -22.78
N PHE A 578 48.22 9.50 -23.91
CA PHE A 578 47.15 10.35 -24.44
C PHE A 578 45.90 10.36 -23.58
N LYS A 579 45.54 9.23 -22.97
CA LYS A 579 44.47 9.15 -21.99
C LYS A 579 44.73 10.05 -20.77
N MET A 580 45.95 10.01 -20.25
CA MET A 580 46.38 10.88 -19.14
C MET A 580 46.44 12.36 -19.57
N ALA A 581 46.91 12.66 -20.77
CA ALA A 581 46.89 14.03 -21.29
C ALA A 581 45.47 14.59 -21.44
N ALA A 582 44.52 13.77 -21.91
CA ALA A 582 43.10 14.12 -21.94
C ALA A 582 42.51 14.41 -20.57
N SER A 583 42.84 13.60 -19.55
CA SER A 583 42.41 13.82 -18.19
C SER A 583 42.99 15.09 -17.57
N ILE A 584 44.23 15.45 -17.89
CA ILE A 584 44.85 16.73 -17.48
C ILE A 584 44.12 17.90 -18.11
N ALA A 585 43.90 17.85 -19.45
CA ALA A 585 43.15 18.85 -20.19
C ALA A 585 41.74 19.03 -19.60
N TYR A 586 41.05 17.94 -19.31
CA TYR A 586 39.72 17.99 -18.69
C TYR A 586 39.73 18.75 -17.36
N LYS A 587 40.58 18.36 -16.41
CA LYS A 587 40.67 19.01 -15.10
C LYS A 587 40.94 20.52 -15.20
N GLU A 588 41.87 20.90 -16.05
CA GLU A 588 42.20 22.31 -16.26
C GLU A 588 41.06 23.05 -16.98
N GLY A 589 40.51 22.46 -18.03
CA GLY A 589 39.40 23.02 -18.78
C GLY A 589 38.15 23.25 -17.92
N MET A 590 37.80 22.25 -17.13
CA MET A 590 36.61 22.37 -16.23
C MET A 590 36.78 23.53 -15.23
N ARG A 591 37.99 23.74 -14.67
CA ARG A 591 38.23 24.82 -13.71
C ARG A 591 38.08 26.21 -14.36
N GLN A 592 38.51 26.36 -15.62
CA GLN A 592 38.45 27.63 -16.35
C GLN A 592 37.09 27.90 -17.00
N ALA A 593 36.26 26.87 -17.18
CA ALA A 593 35.00 26.94 -17.92
C ALA A 593 33.79 27.40 -17.06
N GLU A 594 34.02 28.01 -15.91
CA GLU A 594 32.94 28.41 -14.96
C GLU A 594 32.04 27.23 -14.59
N PRO A 595 32.58 26.26 -13.86
CA PRO A 595 31.80 25.07 -13.49
C PRO A 595 30.65 25.39 -12.55
N VAL A 596 29.51 24.69 -12.73
CA VAL A 596 28.26 24.90 -12.00
C VAL A 596 27.75 23.57 -11.48
N LEU A 597 27.26 23.55 -10.25
CA LEU A 597 26.50 22.43 -9.72
C LEU A 597 25.05 22.48 -10.22
N LEU A 598 24.57 21.32 -10.61
CA LEU A 598 23.17 21.10 -11.00
C LEU A 598 22.49 20.23 -9.95
N GLU A 599 21.27 20.62 -9.53
CA GLU A 599 20.40 19.83 -8.68
C GLU A 599 19.28 19.18 -9.50
N PRO A 600 18.87 17.95 -9.15
CA PRO A 600 17.73 17.30 -9.80
C PRO A 600 16.43 17.95 -9.31
N ILE A 601 15.58 18.34 -10.25
CA ILE A 601 14.22 18.82 -10.03
C ILE A 601 13.24 17.70 -10.35
N GLY A 602 12.27 17.46 -9.46
CA GLY A 602 11.21 16.51 -9.67
C GLY A 602 9.90 17.19 -10.00
N TYR A 603 9.07 16.48 -10.76
CA TYR A 603 7.70 16.81 -11.04
C TYR A 603 6.81 16.17 -9.96
N LEU A 604 6.10 16.99 -9.21
CA LEU A 604 5.23 16.62 -8.12
C LEU A 604 3.77 16.80 -8.55
N SER A 605 2.95 15.76 -8.42
CA SER A 605 1.50 15.86 -8.40
C SER A 605 1.02 15.43 -7.02
N VAL A 606 0.46 16.34 -6.24
CA VAL A 606 -0.02 16.08 -4.89
C VAL A 606 -1.51 16.37 -4.77
N PHE A 607 -2.26 15.40 -4.25
CA PHE A 607 -3.69 15.49 -4.00
C PHE A 607 -3.92 15.75 -2.51
N VAL A 608 -4.63 16.81 -2.20
CA VAL A 608 -4.94 17.21 -0.81
C VAL A 608 -6.41 17.60 -0.69
N PRO A 609 -7.02 17.47 0.52
CA PRO A 609 -8.32 18.05 0.80
C PRO A 609 -8.34 19.55 0.48
N ASP A 610 -9.48 20.06 -0.01
CA ASP A 610 -9.63 21.46 -0.41
C ASP A 610 -9.21 22.43 0.70
N ASP A 611 -9.52 22.10 1.96
CA ASP A 611 -9.14 22.89 3.14
C ASP A 611 -7.62 22.98 3.37
N ASN A 612 -6.87 22.00 2.89
CA ASN A 612 -5.41 21.94 3.04
C ASN A 612 -4.64 22.56 1.86
N THR A 613 -5.33 23.02 0.81
CA THR A 613 -4.70 23.55 -0.41
C THR A 613 -3.78 24.74 -0.12
N GLY A 614 -4.24 25.67 0.71
CA GLY A 614 -3.46 26.86 1.08
C GLY A 614 -2.19 26.52 1.86
N ASP A 615 -2.30 25.63 2.83
CA ASP A 615 -1.17 25.17 3.65
C ASP A 615 -0.15 24.40 2.79
N MET A 616 -0.62 23.55 1.88
CA MET A 616 0.25 22.83 0.96
C MET A 616 1.00 23.76 0.02
N MET A 617 0.34 24.77 -0.53
CA MET A 617 0.98 25.80 -1.34
C MET A 617 2.09 26.52 -0.57
N GLY A 618 1.81 26.90 0.68
CA GLY A 618 2.80 27.52 1.58
C GLY A 618 4.01 26.60 1.82
N GLU A 619 3.77 25.32 2.01
CA GLU A 619 4.84 24.34 2.24
C GLU A 619 5.68 24.07 0.99
N LEU A 620 5.07 23.98 -0.19
CA LEU A 620 5.79 23.84 -1.45
C LEU A 620 6.70 25.05 -1.71
N ASN A 621 6.23 26.26 -1.41
CA ASN A 621 7.07 27.47 -1.51
C ASN A 621 8.28 27.44 -0.57
N LYS A 622 8.12 26.96 0.68
CA LYS A 622 9.25 26.78 1.61
C LYS A 622 10.28 25.80 1.08
N ARG A 623 9.84 24.78 0.34
CA ARG A 623 10.68 23.75 -0.30
C ARG A 623 11.22 24.19 -1.67
N ARG A 624 11.24 25.48 -1.96
CA ARG A 624 11.69 26.02 -3.25
C ARG A 624 10.88 25.46 -4.43
N GLY A 625 9.66 24.97 -4.16
CA GLY A 625 8.77 24.42 -5.17
C GLY A 625 8.17 25.52 -6.05
N ARG A 626 8.06 25.25 -7.32
CA ARG A 626 7.36 26.08 -8.30
C ARG A 626 6.03 25.44 -8.65
N VAL A 627 4.93 26.00 -8.15
CA VAL A 627 3.59 25.53 -8.49
C VAL A 627 3.28 25.84 -9.94
N LEU A 628 2.87 24.84 -10.70
CA LEU A 628 2.55 24.91 -12.13
C LEU A 628 1.05 25.03 -12.36
N GLY A 629 0.23 24.45 -11.49
CA GLY A 629 -1.22 24.49 -11.62
C GLY A 629 -1.94 23.82 -10.44
N MET A 630 -3.24 24.06 -10.40
CA MET A 630 -4.18 23.42 -9.47
C MET A 630 -5.41 22.99 -10.25
N ASN A 631 -5.84 21.77 -10.06
CA ASN A 631 -6.98 21.15 -10.73
C ASN A 631 -7.90 20.51 -9.69
N PRO A 632 -9.23 20.54 -9.89
CA PRO A 632 -10.12 19.68 -9.12
C PRO A 632 -9.74 18.22 -9.34
N ALA A 633 -9.65 17.43 -8.29
CA ALA A 633 -9.42 15.99 -8.41
C ALA A 633 -10.74 15.26 -8.79
N GLU A 634 -10.62 14.04 -9.31
CA GLU A 634 -11.80 13.18 -9.57
C GLU A 634 -12.62 12.93 -8.30
N LYS A 635 -11.93 12.79 -7.16
CA LYS A 635 -12.57 12.66 -5.85
C LYS A 635 -13.06 14.03 -5.40
N LYS A 636 -14.38 14.16 -5.18
CA LYS A 636 -15.01 15.38 -4.67
C LYS A 636 -14.38 15.81 -3.33
N GLY A 637 -14.11 17.10 -3.17
CA GLY A 637 -13.49 17.67 -1.96
C GLY A 637 -11.97 17.53 -1.92
N MET A 638 -11.33 17.17 -3.05
CA MET A 638 -9.87 17.07 -3.20
C MET A 638 -9.40 17.94 -4.35
N THR A 639 -8.24 18.56 -4.17
CA THR A 639 -7.54 19.35 -5.17
C THR A 639 -6.20 18.71 -5.51
N GLU A 640 -5.89 18.60 -6.80
CA GLU A 640 -4.56 18.28 -7.30
C GLU A 640 -3.72 19.56 -7.40
N ILE A 641 -2.54 19.56 -6.79
CA ILE A 641 -1.53 20.61 -6.97
C ILE A 641 -0.36 20.02 -7.73
N VAL A 642 -0.03 20.64 -8.85
CA VAL A 642 1.10 20.25 -9.70
C VAL A 642 2.24 21.24 -9.47
N ALA A 643 3.43 20.73 -9.16
CA ALA A 643 4.59 21.56 -8.88
C ALA A 643 5.90 20.91 -9.35
N GLU A 644 6.92 21.73 -9.54
CA GLU A 644 8.30 21.30 -9.65
C GLU A 644 9.03 21.60 -8.37
N VAL A 645 9.69 20.60 -7.79
CA VAL A 645 10.35 20.73 -6.49
C VAL A 645 11.75 20.10 -6.56
N PRO A 646 12.80 20.74 -5.99
CA PRO A 646 14.10 20.09 -5.88
C PRO A 646 14.04 18.79 -5.08
N MET A 647 14.66 17.73 -5.60
CA MET A 647 14.64 16.43 -4.93
C MET A 647 15.25 16.46 -3.52
N ALA A 648 16.19 17.37 -3.28
CA ALA A 648 16.79 17.58 -1.97
C ALA A 648 15.80 18.02 -0.87
N GLU A 649 14.67 18.61 -1.25
CA GLU A 649 13.65 19.12 -0.34
C GLU A 649 12.53 18.12 -0.04
N MET A 650 12.62 16.90 -0.60
CA MET A 650 11.51 15.91 -0.55
C MET A 650 11.70 14.80 0.49
N ALA A 651 12.81 14.76 1.21
CA ALA A 651 13.16 13.64 2.09
C ALA A 651 12.11 13.33 3.18
N ASP A 652 11.49 14.35 3.77
CA ASP A 652 10.47 14.25 4.81
C ASP A 652 9.03 14.53 4.31
N PHE A 653 8.86 14.78 3.02
CA PHE A 653 7.59 15.23 2.44
C PHE A 653 6.44 14.24 2.70
N THR A 654 6.70 12.94 2.63
CA THR A 654 5.69 11.90 2.92
C THR A 654 5.11 12.04 4.33
N LEU A 655 5.97 12.25 5.33
CA LEU A 655 5.56 12.39 6.72
C LEU A 655 4.78 13.71 6.93
N LEU A 656 5.28 14.79 6.35
CA LEU A 656 4.64 16.10 6.44
C LEU A 656 3.27 16.10 5.78
N LEU A 657 3.14 15.55 4.56
CA LEU A 657 1.86 15.45 3.86
C LEU A 657 0.82 14.71 4.71
N ARG A 658 1.22 13.59 5.33
CA ARG A 658 0.33 12.82 6.20
C ARG A 658 -0.09 13.60 7.45
N GLN A 659 0.83 14.33 8.07
CA GLN A 659 0.49 15.16 9.23
C GLN A 659 -0.48 16.28 8.86
N MET A 660 -0.21 16.99 7.77
CA MET A 660 -1.01 18.12 7.30
C MET A 660 -2.42 17.70 6.88
N THR A 661 -2.54 16.57 6.19
CA THR A 661 -3.81 16.09 5.62
C THR A 661 -4.47 14.99 6.46
N GLN A 662 -3.95 14.70 7.65
CA GLN A 662 -4.39 13.58 8.49
C GLN A 662 -4.35 12.21 7.76
N GLY A 663 -3.44 12.07 6.77
CA GLY A 663 -3.28 10.86 5.97
C GLY A 663 -4.19 10.75 4.74
N GLN A 664 -4.94 11.79 4.40
CA GLN A 664 -5.76 11.83 3.18
C GLN A 664 -4.93 12.15 1.93
N GLY A 665 -3.86 12.94 2.09
CA GLY A 665 -3.00 13.34 0.97
C GLY A 665 -2.23 12.19 0.37
N VAL A 666 -2.16 12.18 -0.96
CA VAL A 666 -1.35 11.26 -1.75
C VAL A 666 -0.56 12.05 -2.78
N PHE A 667 0.57 11.53 -3.22
CA PHE A 667 1.37 12.20 -4.22
C PHE A 667 2.13 11.24 -5.11
N THR A 668 2.50 11.73 -6.29
CA THR A 668 3.50 11.13 -7.17
C THR A 668 4.65 12.12 -7.35
N PHE A 669 5.88 11.60 -7.41
CA PHE A 669 7.06 12.41 -7.56
C PHE A 669 8.08 11.72 -8.45
N GLU A 670 8.38 12.32 -9.60
CA GLU A 670 9.27 11.77 -10.59
C GLU A 670 10.32 12.82 -11.00
N LYS A 671 11.57 12.37 -11.27
CA LYS A 671 12.62 13.26 -11.74
C LYS A 671 12.25 13.83 -13.12
N ALA A 672 12.30 15.16 -13.24
CA ALA A 672 11.98 15.87 -14.46
C ALA A 672 13.27 16.28 -15.22
N ARG A 673 14.15 17.06 -14.58
CA ARG A 673 15.36 17.62 -15.19
C ARG A 673 16.38 18.03 -14.15
N TYR A 674 17.48 18.58 -14.63
CA TYR A 674 18.48 19.25 -13.80
C TYR A 674 18.40 20.77 -13.98
N GLU A 675 18.58 21.53 -12.88
CA GLU A 675 18.70 22.99 -12.88
C GLU A 675 19.92 23.44 -12.06
N PRO A 676 20.49 24.63 -12.35
CA PRO A 676 21.59 25.17 -11.55
C PRO A 676 21.22 25.31 -10.08
N LEU A 677 22.06 24.78 -9.19
CA LEU A 677 21.88 24.93 -7.75
C LEU A 677 22.03 26.42 -7.36
N PRO A 678 21.14 26.99 -6.51
CA PRO A 678 21.27 28.35 -6.00
C PRO A 678 22.62 28.62 -5.34
N ALA A 679 23.22 29.78 -5.61
CA ALA A 679 24.59 30.11 -5.20
C ALA A 679 24.82 30.00 -3.67
N ASN A 680 23.81 30.32 -2.87
CA ASN A 680 23.86 30.23 -1.41
C ASN A 680 23.94 28.78 -0.88
N LEU A 681 23.58 27.78 -1.67
CA LEU A 681 23.61 26.36 -1.28
C LEU A 681 24.85 25.62 -1.80
N VAL A 682 25.56 26.21 -2.77
CA VAL A 682 26.70 25.56 -3.43
C VAL A 682 27.80 25.20 -2.42
N ALA A 683 28.17 26.14 -1.53
CA ALA A 683 29.22 25.91 -0.55
C ALA A 683 28.89 24.75 0.40
N ASP A 684 27.65 24.65 0.86
CA ASP A 684 27.18 23.57 1.75
C ASP A 684 27.21 22.21 1.09
N VAL A 685 26.79 22.16 -0.19
CA VAL A 685 26.80 20.90 -0.96
C VAL A 685 28.24 20.46 -1.23
N ILE A 686 29.14 21.37 -1.58
CA ILE A 686 30.55 21.05 -1.77
C ILE A 686 31.16 20.54 -0.46
N ALA A 687 30.93 21.22 0.67
CA ALA A 687 31.48 20.84 1.97
C ALA A 687 30.99 19.46 2.44
N LYS A 688 29.71 19.15 2.21
CA LYS A 688 29.12 17.83 2.57
C LYS A 688 29.62 16.68 1.72
N ASN A 689 30.05 16.95 0.49
CA ASN A 689 30.46 15.94 -0.49
C ASN A 689 31.95 16.02 -0.84
N ALA A 690 32.71 16.92 -0.21
CA ALA A 690 34.15 16.96 -0.39
C ALA A 690 34.73 15.57 -0.01
N VAL A 691 35.17 14.85 -1.05
CA VAL A 691 35.91 13.60 -0.85
C VAL A 691 37.21 13.99 -0.18
N ALA A 692 37.50 13.42 0.98
CA ALA A 692 38.83 13.48 1.53
C ALA A 692 39.80 12.95 0.46
N ASP A 693 40.75 13.78 -0.01
CA ASP A 693 41.74 13.47 -1.04
C ASP A 693 42.58 12.24 -0.64
#